data_1610a568ae3c64343a495fff969c7d2b
#
_entry.id   1610a568ae3c64343a495fff969c7d2b
#
_cell.length_a   1.000
_cell.length_b   1.000
_cell.length_c   1.000
_cell.angle_alpha   90.00
_cell.angle_beta   90.00
_cell.angle_gamma   90.00
#
_symmetry.space_group_name_H-M   'P 1'
#
loop_
_entity.id
_entity.type
_entity.pdbx_description
1 polymer ?
#
loop_
_entity_poly.entity_id
_entity_poly.type
_entity_poly.pdbx_seq_one_letter_code
_entity_poly.pdbx_strand_id
1 'polypeptide(L)'
;MTWGNEKAKLILVIDRPASRAYTDSSIISGRGGHNLHLILAHAGISNNDAYVVCANPTDIPEGAIMNTKGVLTERGANLARDLKSALELLKPHVVVPMGRVSCTFLLQDHRLDKLRGSCFQYNGFKVIPTRNPFTSGFNTPDRYIISADLSKAKRHCTPEPYKPPDMNIIIDPAPNVVERYLADADHVSCDIEVAGGQVFCIGFSKDEDSAMVVNLDRPIPERAVMWRICAEFLDDPTKTVVGQNFIYDMNMLWRLNYLRVSAKVHDTMIAHHIMYPEFEKSLQFLTSMYTTIPYYKDEGGFWKRGIGDRKSFLYYNGKDCIATYRVWEKLKDKVLSDKFISQYTETISMYEPLVYLMYRGINVDMKELELVKQRLKEEITSLDASLQGVVQKESDHECMEINYNSPKQCMTYFYGTLGLPPYRKAGKPTVDDKALAQLAKSTSAREGLYSAQLIQQLRQRNKLFSTYLDIEFDKDQRFRSEYRPRGTRTGRLSSGKTFWGSGMNAQNVPPEMKAFLVADPDCLLIEMDKRQSEWVITAYLANDPGMIGVITTGVDPHSATAEMVTGIPLDAILAENKAIGHTTNPEEIERIRSELIVESLSAPFKLLTEGSFLPRTLSVRQMGKKCNHALNYMMGARQFSLETGMGEAECIEARNKYLSGYSRLPEWWEEVRADVKSDRGLRNITNQYRAFLGLVDDAMLKDAVAHLPQSVSAWMVNMAMIDLYHSPHAECVAGEMLANVHDSILFQYPTDRLDELARFCSIAKHAMEPELTSPAGIPFRVETDIKIGFSWGHMVETTFQEVGDTAWKLLEARR
;
A
#
# COMPACT_ATOMS: atom_id res chain seq x y z
N MET A 1 2.21 41.64 15.03
CA MET A 1 3.26 40.72 14.55
C MET A 1 2.95 40.36 13.10
N THR A 2 3.78 40.81 12.20
CA THR A 2 3.55 40.69 10.75
C THR A 2 4.89 40.44 10.06
N TRP A 3 4.85 40.02 8.82
CA TRP A 3 6.00 39.82 7.96
C TRP A 3 5.63 40.13 6.51
N GLY A 4 6.56 40.70 5.74
CA GLY A 4 6.37 41.02 4.34
C GLY A 4 5.87 42.44 4.10
N ASN A 5 5.31 42.67 2.93
CA ASN A 5 4.88 43.98 2.46
C ASN A 5 3.38 44.20 2.72
N GLU A 6 3.05 45.18 3.58
CA GLU A 6 1.64 45.52 3.91
C GLU A 6 0.80 45.96 2.70
N LYS A 7 1.43 46.41 1.63
CA LYS A 7 0.77 46.80 0.39
C LYS A 7 0.51 45.60 -0.51
N ALA A 8 1.05 44.42 -0.20
CA ALA A 8 0.85 43.21 -0.99
C ALA A 8 -0.64 42.83 -1.02
N LYS A 9 -1.06 42.32 -2.15
CA LYS A 9 -2.45 41.84 -2.38
C LYS A 9 -2.63 40.33 -2.15
N LEU A 10 -1.56 39.62 -1.86
CA LEU A 10 -1.55 38.23 -1.42
C LEU A 10 -1.31 38.19 0.10
N ILE A 11 -2.33 37.81 0.85
CA ILE A 11 -2.25 37.73 2.30
C ILE A 11 -2.21 36.26 2.75
N LEU A 12 -1.18 35.91 3.53
CA LEU A 12 -1.03 34.57 4.12
C LEU A 12 -1.46 34.61 5.57
N VAL A 13 -2.47 33.84 5.97
CA VAL A 13 -3.00 33.81 7.32
C VAL A 13 -2.56 32.54 8.03
N ILE A 14 -1.54 32.64 8.89
CA ILE A 14 -1.07 31.52 9.71
C ILE A 14 -1.94 31.35 10.97
N ASP A 15 -2.13 30.10 11.41
CA ASP A 15 -2.97 29.79 12.59
C ASP A 15 -2.42 30.37 13.88
N ARG A 16 -1.07 30.33 14.05
CA ARG A 16 -0.33 30.79 15.22
C ARG A 16 1.10 31.18 14.85
N PRO A 17 1.82 31.93 15.71
CA PRO A 17 3.24 32.25 15.48
C PRO A 17 4.09 30.99 15.30
N ALA A 18 5.15 31.08 14.51
CA ALA A 18 6.04 29.97 14.19
C ALA A 18 6.88 29.46 15.38
N SER A 19 7.11 30.31 16.37
CA SER A 19 7.84 29.99 17.61
C SER A 19 7.14 30.55 18.83
N ARG A 20 7.17 29.84 19.95
CA ARG A 20 6.70 30.30 21.26
C ARG A 20 7.70 31.23 21.95
N ALA A 21 8.97 31.23 21.56
CA ALA A 21 9.99 32.10 22.11
C ALA A 21 9.92 33.48 21.44
N TYR A 22 9.21 34.41 22.03
CA TYR A 22 9.01 35.80 21.57
C TYR A 22 10.26 36.70 21.76
N THR A 23 11.44 36.22 21.45
CA THR A 23 12.65 37.03 21.55
C THR A 23 12.94 37.87 20.31
N ASP A 24 12.32 37.52 19.15
CA ASP A 24 12.50 38.23 17.87
C ASP A 24 11.20 38.89 17.37
N SER A 25 11.33 40.04 16.78
CA SER A 25 10.22 40.83 16.22
C SER A 25 9.48 40.21 15.03
N SER A 26 9.85 39.03 14.57
CA SER A 26 9.27 38.38 13.40
C SER A 26 8.34 37.21 13.79
N ILE A 27 7.13 37.25 13.23
CA ILE A 27 6.08 36.20 13.37
C ILE A 27 6.50 34.83 12.77
N ILE A 28 7.48 34.81 11.90
CA ILE A 28 8.00 33.64 11.19
C ILE A 28 9.45 33.34 11.56
N SER A 29 9.85 33.61 12.78
CA SER A 29 11.17 33.26 13.34
C SER A 29 11.27 31.76 13.70
N GLY A 30 12.52 31.30 13.93
CA GLY A 30 12.79 29.92 14.35
C GLY A 30 12.63 28.87 13.27
N ARG A 31 12.63 27.57 13.67
CA ARG A 31 12.59 26.43 12.77
C ARG A 31 11.33 26.42 11.88
N GLY A 32 10.17 26.74 12.44
CA GLY A 32 8.91 26.85 11.69
C GLY A 32 8.96 27.96 10.63
N GLY A 33 9.49 29.12 11.01
CA GLY A 33 9.67 30.25 10.09
C GLY A 33 10.63 29.91 8.95
N HIS A 34 11.76 29.27 9.23
CA HIS A 34 12.69 28.79 8.18
C HIS A 34 11.99 27.85 7.20
N ASN A 35 11.16 26.93 7.68
CA ASN A 35 10.38 26.04 6.82
C ASN A 35 9.41 26.82 5.91
N LEU A 36 8.72 27.83 6.44
CA LEU A 36 7.84 28.69 5.64
C LEU A 36 8.64 29.47 4.56
N HIS A 37 9.83 29.98 4.90
CA HIS A 37 10.70 30.63 3.91
C HIS A 37 11.08 29.70 2.74
N LEU A 38 11.43 28.44 3.02
CA LEU A 38 11.72 27.47 1.97
C LEU A 38 10.49 27.19 1.09
N ILE A 39 9.31 27.08 1.71
CA ILE A 39 8.04 26.87 0.99
C ILE A 39 7.74 28.08 0.09
N LEU A 40 7.89 29.30 0.58
CA LEU A 40 7.69 30.53 -0.20
C LEU A 40 8.67 30.64 -1.35
N ALA A 41 9.95 30.35 -1.14
CA ALA A 41 10.95 30.32 -2.19
C ALA A 41 10.60 29.32 -3.30
N HIS A 42 10.18 28.09 -2.94
CA HIS A 42 9.70 27.10 -3.91
C HIS A 42 8.46 27.55 -4.67
N ALA A 43 7.57 28.32 -4.03
CA ALA A 43 6.39 28.89 -4.66
C ALA A 43 6.70 30.15 -5.51
N GLY A 44 7.96 30.60 -5.53
CA GLY A 44 8.38 31.82 -6.21
C GLY A 44 7.81 33.10 -5.57
N ILE A 45 7.54 33.10 -4.25
CA ILE A 45 6.97 34.21 -3.50
C ILE A 45 8.08 34.88 -2.69
N SER A 46 8.32 36.17 -2.95
CA SER A 46 9.25 37.02 -2.21
C SER A 46 8.55 37.81 -1.11
N ASN A 47 9.33 38.48 -0.26
CA ASN A 47 8.82 39.37 0.79
C ASN A 47 7.97 40.53 0.24
N ASN A 48 8.17 40.93 -1.02
CA ASN A 48 7.38 41.97 -1.67
C ASN A 48 6.04 41.49 -2.22
N ASP A 49 5.91 40.19 -2.48
CA ASP A 49 4.72 39.60 -3.09
C ASP A 49 3.61 39.31 -2.07
N ALA A 50 3.97 39.08 -0.80
CA ALA A 50 3.03 38.62 0.20
C ALA A 50 3.18 39.34 1.56
N TYR A 51 2.09 39.32 2.35
CA TYR A 51 2.04 39.79 3.73
C TYR A 51 1.48 38.69 4.62
N VAL A 52 2.14 38.42 5.74
CA VAL A 52 1.74 37.37 6.69
C VAL A 52 1.04 37.98 7.90
N VAL A 53 -0.16 37.45 8.17
CA VAL A 53 -0.99 37.82 9.33
C VAL A 53 -1.24 36.58 10.19
N CYS A 54 -1.40 36.73 11.49
CA CYS A 54 -1.68 35.65 12.42
C CYS A 54 -3.14 35.65 12.88
N ALA A 55 -3.83 34.52 12.72
CA ALA A 55 -5.20 34.34 13.16
C ALA A 55 -5.34 34.27 14.71
N ASN A 56 -4.30 33.74 15.37
CA ASN A 56 -4.22 33.59 16.84
C ASN A 56 -2.87 34.12 17.37
N PRO A 57 -2.72 35.44 17.45
CA PRO A 57 -1.46 36.05 17.81
C PRO A 57 -1.03 35.80 19.28
N THR A 58 -1.93 35.38 20.14
CA THR A 58 -1.69 35.08 21.57
C THR A 58 -1.41 33.59 21.82
N ASP A 59 -1.26 32.77 20.78
CA ASP A 59 -0.98 31.31 20.83
C ASP A 59 -1.90 30.54 21.81
N ILE A 60 -3.19 30.86 21.79
CA ILE A 60 -4.20 30.17 22.58
C ILE A 60 -4.34 28.73 22.04
N PRO A 61 -4.48 27.70 22.90
CA PRO A 61 -4.73 26.35 22.47
C PRO A 61 -5.98 26.25 21.57
N GLU A 62 -5.91 25.45 20.50
CA GLU A 62 -7.00 25.29 19.51
C GLU A 62 -8.33 24.91 20.17
N GLY A 63 -8.32 24.03 21.19
CA GLY A 63 -9.53 23.63 21.93
C GLY A 63 -10.23 24.77 22.69
N ALA A 64 -9.54 25.90 22.98
CA ALA A 64 -10.13 27.08 23.54
C ALA A 64 -10.66 28.07 22.47
N ILE A 65 -10.36 27.83 21.19
CA ILE A 65 -10.82 28.61 20.03
C ILE A 65 -12.02 27.93 19.37
N MET A 66 -11.96 26.61 19.17
CA MET A 66 -13.03 25.85 18.56
C MET A 66 -13.03 24.39 19.06
N ASN A 67 -14.18 23.74 18.97
CA ASN A 67 -14.32 22.32 19.27
C ASN A 67 -13.86 21.43 18.09
N THR A 68 -13.91 20.12 18.28
CA THR A 68 -13.50 19.12 17.27
C THR A 68 -14.36 19.17 15.99
N LYS A 69 -15.59 19.69 16.08
CA LYS A 69 -16.53 19.88 14.95
C LYS A 69 -16.37 21.25 14.28
N GLY A 70 -15.40 22.07 14.68
CA GLY A 70 -15.15 23.39 14.09
C GLY A 70 -16.10 24.52 14.58
N VAL A 71 -16.91 24.25 15.61
CA VAL A 71 -17.76 25.28 16.19
C VAL A 71 -16.91 26.20 17.05
N LEU A 72 -16.93 27.49 16.73
CA LEU A 72 -16.15 28.51 17.43
C LEU A 72 -16.70 28.76 18.85
N THR A 73 -15.78 28.91 19.80
CA THR A 73 -16.10 29.50 21.12
C THR A 73 -16.29 31.02 20.99
N GLU A 74 -16.80 31.67 21.99
CA GLU A 74 -16.89 33.14 22.04
C GLU A 74 -15.54 33.80 21.74
N ARG A 75 -14.48 33.28 22.35
CA ARG A 75 -13.09 33.73 22.12
C ARG A 75 -12.65 33.53 20.68
N GLY A 76 -12.97 32.36 20.08
CA GLY A 76 -12.71 32.08 18.67
C GLY A 76 -13.50 33.02 17.74
N ALA A 77 -14.76 33.33 18.07
CA ALA A 77 -15.59 34.25 17.30
C ALA A 77 -15.03 35.69 17.34
N ASN A 78 -14.49 36.13 18.47
CA ASN A 78 -13.84 37.42 18.56
C ASN A 78 -12.58 37.48 17.70
N LEU A 79 -11.67 36.51 17.80
CA LEU A 79 -10.48 36.41 16.94
C LEU A 79 -10.81 36.39 15.45
N ALA A 80 -11.88 35.68 15.07
CA ALA A 80 -12.34 35.63 13.69
C ALA A 80 -12.84 36.99 13.19
N ARG A 81 -13.52 37.74 14.05
CA ARG A 81 -13.98 39.12 13.76
C ARG A 81 -12.82 40.07 13.58
N ASP A 82 -11.84 40.03 14.47
CA ASP A 82 -10.65 40.88 14.40
C ASP A 82 -9.85 40.61 13.13
N LEU A 83 -9.65 39.33 12.76
CA LEU A 83 -9.01 38.95 11.50
C LEU A 83 -9.77 39.50 10.29
N LYS A 84 -11.11 39.37 10.25
CA LYS A 84 -11.94 39.86 9.13
C LYS A 84 -11.83 41.38 8.99
N SER A 85 -11.90 42.12 10.08
CA SER A 85 -11.71 43.57 10.10
C SER A 85 -10.32 43.99 9.57
N ALA A 86 -9.27 43.26 9.95
CA ALA A 86 -7.94 43.51 9.44
C ALA A 86 -7.83 43.27 7.92
N LEU A 87 -8.46 42.20 7.40
CA LEU A 87 -8.48 41.89 5.97
C LEU A 87 -9.27 42.92 5.17
N GLU A 88 -10.36 43.48 5.72
CA GLU A 88 -11.12 44.57 5.09
C GLU A 88 -10.29 45.84 4.92
N LEU A 89 -9.41 46.14 5.87
CA LEU A 89 -8.48 47.29 5.79
C LEU A 89 -7.37 47.08 4.75
N LEU A 90 -6.82 45.83 4.67
CA LEU A 90 -5.75 45.46 3.75
C LEU A 90 -6.21 45.36 2.28
N LYS A 91 -7.49 45.13 2.05
CA LYS A 91 -8.11 44.97 0.70
C LYS A 91 -7.34 43.97 -0.19
N PRO A 92 -7.19 42.70 0.22
CA PRO A 92 -6.48 41.70 -0.53
C PRO A 92 -7.16 41.32 -1.84
N HIS A 93 -6.40 40.78 -2.81
CA HIS A 93 -6.97 40.07 -3.95
C HIS A 93 -7.13 38.56 -3.61
N VAL A 94 -6.13 38.00 -2.87
CA VAL A 94 -6.15 36.59 -2.44
C VAL A 94 -5.74 36.50 -0.98
N VAL A 95 -6.49 35.69 -0.22
CA VAL A 95 -6.14 35.28 1.14
C VAL A 95 -5.90 33.78 1.18
N VAL A 96 -4.79 33.38 1.78
CA VAL A 96 -4.42 31.96 1.96
C VAL A 96 -4.48 31.61 3.45
N PRO A 97 -5.56 31.02 3.95
CA PRO A 97 -5.57 30.46 5.30
C PRO A 97 -4.66 29.23 5.33
N MET A 98 -3.64 29.27 6.21
CA MET A 98 -2.60 28.24 6.35
C MET A 98 -2.82 27.45 7.64
N GLY A 99 -3.87 26.64 7.65
CA GLY A 99 -4.22 25.77 8.75
C GLY A 99 -5.72 25.73 9.04
N ARG A 100 -6.09 24.93 10.05
CA ARG A 100 -7.50 24.63 10.35
C ARG A 100 -8.23 25.81 10.99
N VAL A 101 -7.55 26.56 11.88
CA VAL A 101 -8.15 27.70 12.58
C VAL A 101 -8.47 28.84 11.62
N SER A 102 -7.48 29.26 10.84
CA SER A 102 -7.63 30.33 9.83
C SER A 102 -8.64 29.96 8.74
N CYS A 103 -8.68 28.69 8.32
CA CYS A 103 -9.67 28.17 7.38
C CYS A 103 -11.10 28.28 7.97
N THR A 104 -11.30 27.87 9.22
CA THR A 104 -12.59 27.95 9.90
C THR A 104 -13.06 29.40 10.07
N PHE A 105 -12.15 30.34 10.37
CA PHE A 105 -12.49 31.74 10.52
C PHE A 105 -13.02 32.41 9.24
N LEU A 106 -12.47 31.99 8.08
CA LEU A 106 -12.82 32.59 6.80
C LEU A 106 -13.97 31.84 6.11
N LEU A 107 -13.89 30.50 6.04
CA LEU A 107 -14.84 29.70 5.27
C LEU A 107 -15.95 29.06 6.10
N GLN A 108 -15.90 29.18 7.44
CA GLN A 108 -16.82 28.53 8.38
C GLN A 108 -16.82 27.00 8.24
N ASP A 109 -15.73 26.45 7.73
CA ASP A 109 -15.53 25.02 7.53
C ASP A 109 -14.13 24.60 8.03
N HIS A 110 -14.08 23.63 8.92
CA HIS A 110 -12.87 23.12 9.57
C HIS A 110 -12.17 21.99 8.80
N ARG A 111 -12.78 21.51 7.70
CA ARG A 111 -12.32 20.34 6.94
C ARG A 111 -11.23 20.71 5.94
N LEU A 112 -10.12 21.25 6.47
CA LEU A 112 -9.01 21.79 5.70
C LEU A 112 -8.50 20.84 4.60
N ASP A 113 -8.35 19.54 4.88
CA ASP A 113 -7.86 18.55 3.92
C ASP A 113 -8.78 18.37 2.70
N LYS A 114 -10.08 18.65 2.87
CA LYS A 114 -11.05 18.67 1.76
C LYS A 114 -10.99 19.94 0.95
N LEU A 115 -10.80 21.08 1.61
CA LEU A 115 -10.90 22.41 1.01
C LEU A 115 -9.58 22.92 0.42
N ARG A 116 -8.45 22.37 0.85
CA ARG A 116 -7.12 22.85 0.43
C ARG A 116 -6.97 22.88 -1.10
N GLY A 117 -6.28 23.90 -1.58
CA GLY A 117 -6.01 24.10 -3.01
C GLY A 117 -7.23 24.49 -3.85
N SER A 118 -8.45 24.44 -3.30
CA SER A 118 -9.65 24.96 -3.95
C SER A 118 -9.73 26.49 -3.85
N CYS A 119 -10.28 27.14 -4.87
CA CYS A 119 -10.48 28.58 -4.86
C CYS A 119 -11.94 28.91 -4.50
N PHE A 120 -12.13 29.83 -3.56
CA PHE A 120 -13.45 30.32 -3.11
C PHE A 120 -13.51 31.84 -3.25
N GLN A 121 -14.70 32.39 -3.53
CA GLN A 121 -14.96 33.83 -3.48
C GLN A 121 -15.52 34.19 -2.11
N TYR A 122 -14.93 35.17 -1.42
CA TYR A 122 -15.35 35.62 -0.10
C TYR A 122 -15.21 37.15 0.04
N ASN A 123 -16.27 37.87 0.39
CA ASN A 123 -16.25 39.31 0.67
C ASN A 123 -15.35 40.17 -0.24
N GLY A 124 -15.39 39.95 -1.56
CA GLY A 124 -14.62 40.72 -2.53
C GLY A 124 -13.20 40.23 -2.83
N PHE A 125 -12.72 39.18 -2.14
CA PHE A 125 -11.43 38.58 -2.40
C PHE A 125 -11.54 37.04 -2.55
N LYS A 126 -10.48 36.44 -3.11
CA LYS A 126 -10.38 34.98 -3.27
C LYS A 126 -9.75 34.36 -2.03
N VAL A 127 -10.20 33.16 -1.67
CA VAL A 127 -9.64 32.36 -0.56
C VAL A 127 -9.18 31.02 -1.11
N ILE A 128 -7.89 30.68 -0.86
CA ILE A 128 -7.29 29.39 -1.26
C ILE A 128 -6.65 28.76 -0.03
N PRO A 129 -7.33 27.83 0.67
CA PRO A 129 -6.80 27.18 1.86
C PRO A 129 -5.60 26.28 1.55
N THR A 130 -4.66 26.19 2.51
CA THR A 130 -3.55 25.23 2.47
C THR A 130 -3.20 24.71 3.85
N ARG A 131 -2.40 23.65 3.91
CA ARG A 131 -1.94 23.02 5.16
C ARG A 131 -1.08 23.96 5.99
N ASN A 132 -0.98 23.68 7.30
CA ASN A 132 -0.17 24.48 8.22
C ASN A 132 1.33 24.22 7.97
N PRO A 133 2.14 25.23 7.61
CA PRO A 133 3.57 25.06 7.30
C PRO A 133 4.41 24.67 8.51
N PHE A 134 3.92 24.88 9.74
CA PHE A 134 4.68 24.60 10.95
C PHE A 134 4.56 23.14 11.42
N THR A 135 3.50 22.44 11.01
CA THR A 135 3.32 20.99 11.21
C THR A 135 4.01 20.18 10.13
N SER A 136 4.19 20.74 8.93
CA SER A 136 4.82 20.09 7.78
C SER A 136 6.34 19.86 7.93
N GLY A 137 6.95 20.37 8.99
CA GLY A 137 8.37 20.14 9.28
C GLY A 137 8.74 18.66 9.49
N PHE A 138 7.74 17.81 9.77
CA PHE A 138 7.89 16.36 9.95
C PHE A 138 7.39 15.54 8.77
N ASN A 139 6.60 16.15 7.85
CA ASN A 139 6.07 15.49 6.66
C ASN A 139 6.51 16.26 5.40
N THR A 140 7.50 15.73 4.70
CA THR A 140 8.10 16.42 3.56
C THR A 140 7.17 16.62 2.36
N PRO A 141 6.27 15.66 2.00
CA PRO A 141 5.28 15.89 0.95
C PRO A 141 4.45 17.16 1.16
N ASP A 142 4.11 17.52 2.40
CA ASP A 142 3.31 18.71 2.70
C ASP A 142 3.98 20.01 2.23
N ARG A 143 5.32 20.11 2.24
CA ARG A 143 6.02 21.29 1.74
C ARG A 143 5.74 21.55 0.27
N TYR A 144 5.78 20.51 -0.55
CA TYR A 144 5.50 20.60 -1.99
C TYR A 144 4.04 20.90 -2.26
N ILE A 145 3.13 20.31 -1.48
CA ILE A 145 1.68 20.57 -1.56
C ILE A 145 1.40 22.04 -1.24
N ILE A 146 1.92 22.56 -0.12
CA ILE A 146 1.77 23.96 0.28
C ILE A 146 2.38 24.88 -0.79
N SER A 147 3.57 24.57 -1.29
CA SER A 147 4.20 25.37 -2.36
C SER A 147 3.35 25.42 -3.63
N ALA A 148 2.71 24.31 -4.02
CA ALA A 148 1.81 24.27 -5.18
C ALA A 148 0.55 25.11 -4.95
N ASP A 149 -0.07 25.01 -3.75
CA ASP A 149 -1.22 25.83 -3.38
C ASP A 149 -0.88 27.33 -3.37
N LEU A 150 0.30 27.69 -2.84
CA LEU A 150 0.79 29.09 -2.83
C LEU A 150 1.12 29.60 -4.24
N SER A 151 1.71 28.76 -5.10
CA SER A 151 1.95 29.12 -6.51
C SER A 151 0.63 29.35 -7.24
N LYS A 152 -0.40 28.53 -6.94
CA LYS A 152 -1.77 28.76 -7.43
C LYS A 152 -2.32 30.10 -6.92
N ALA A 153 -2.20 30.38 -5.61
CA ALA A 153 -2.66 31.63 -5.02
C ALA A 153 -1.98 32.86 -5.65
N LYS A 154 -0.67 32.78 -5.92
CA LYS A 154 0.08 33.84 -6.62
C LYS A 154 -0.47 34.09 -8.04
N ARG A 155 -0.75 33.02 -8.82
CA ARG A 155 -1.33 33.17 -10.17
C ARG A 155 -2.73 33.78 -10.14
N HIS A 156 -3.52 33.48 -9.09
CA HIS A 156 -4.86 34.04 -8.91
C HIS A 156 -4.89 35.42 -8.22
N CYS A 157 -3.73 35.99 -7.86
CA CYS A 157 -3.63 37.28 -7.18
C CYS A 157 -3.86 38.47 -8.13
N THR A 158 -5.05 38.48 -8.73
CA THR A 158 -5.52 39.53 -9.65
C THR A 158 -6.80 40.19 -9.07
N PRO A 159 -7.18 41.43 -9.48
CA PRO A 159 -8.33 42.12 -8.95
C PRO A 159 -9.68 41.49 -9.35
N GLU A 160 -9.72 40.72 -10.44
CA GLU A 160 -10.93 40.10 -10.94
C GLU A 160 -11.49 39.09 -9.91
N PRO A 161 -12.84 39.08 -9.71
CA PRO A 161 -13.44 38.09 -8.83
C PRO A 161 -13.28 36.68 -9.38
N TYR A 162 -13.20 35.71 -8.48
CA TYR A 162 -13.18 34.31 -8.87
C TYR A 162 -14.54 33.90 -9.44
N LYS A 163 -14.50 33.32 -10.62
CA LYS A 163 -15.64 32.60 -11.21
C LYS A 163 -15.25 31.11 -11.25
N PRO A 164 -16.07 30.23 -10.64
CA PRO A 164 -15.94 28.80 -10.89
C PRO A 164 -15.94 28.53 -12.38
N PRO A 165 -15.18 27.54 -12.88
CA PRO A 165 -15.25 27.17 -14.28
C PRO A 165 -16.68 26.79 -14.67
N ASP A 166 -17.12 27.24 -15.81
CA ASP A 166 -18.40 26.82 -16.38
C ASP A 166 -18.35 25.31 -16.67
N MET A 167 -19.44 24.62 -16.33
CA MET A 167 -19.60 23.18 -16.56
C MET A 167 -20.94 22.96 -17.26
N ASN A 168 -20.87 22.72 -18.56
CA ASN A 168 -22.05 22.46 -19.38
C ASN A 168 -22.35 20.96 -19.39
N ILE A 169 -23.17 20.49 -18.46
CA ILE A 169 -23.50 19.08 -18.27
C ILE A 169 -24.87 18.76 -18.83
N ILE A 170 -24.88 17.97 -19.90
CA ILE A 170 -26.10 17.44 -20.52
C ILE A 170 -26.51 16.18 -19.78
N ILE A 171 -27.62 16.23 -19.08
CA ILE A 171 -28.13 15.09 -18.31
C ILE A 171 -29.22 14.41 -19.08
N ASP A 172 -29.14 13.08 -19.19
CA ASP A 172 -30.20 12.23 -19.71
C ASP A 172 -30.61 12.55 -21.15
N PRO A 173 -29.66 12.70 -22.09
CA PRO A 173 -29.91 13.04 -23.49
C PRO A 173 -30.65 11.92 -24.23
N ALA A 174 -31.25 12.27 -25.37
CA ALA A 174 -31.84 11.31 -26.28
C ALA A 174 -30.75 10.43 -26.95
N PRO A 175 -31.05 9.20 -27.38
CA PRO A 175 -30.05 8.26 -27.95
C PRO A 175 -29.25 8.85 -29.11
N ASN A 176 -29.91 9.53 -30.05
CA ASN A 176 -29.25 10.17 -31.19
C ASN A 176 -28.29 11.30 -30.82
N VAL A 177 -28.47 11.91 -29.63
CA VAL A 177 -27.55 12.93 -29.11
C VAL A 177 -26.31 12.26 -28.54
N VAL A 178 -26.49 11.11 -27.86
CA VAL A 178 -25.38 10.30 -27.34
C VAL A 178 -24.50 9.75 -28.48
N GLU A 179 -25.15 9.13 -29.50
CA GLU A 179 -24.46 8.59 -30.69
C GLU A 179 -23.62 9.67 -31.37
N ARG A 180 -24.19 10.85 -31.62
CA ARG A 180 -23.45 11.94 -32.25
C ARG A 180 -22.31 12.47 -31.39
N TYR A 181 -22.52 12.61 -30.09
CA TYR A 181 -21.48 13.09 -29.17
C TYR A 181 -20.27 12.18 -29.13
N LEU A 182 -20.50 10.86 -29.06
CA LEU A 182 -19.44 9.85 -29.02
C LEU A 182 -18.81 9.58 -30.39
N ALA A 183 -19.56 9.65 -31.48
CA ALA A 183 -19.03 9.49 -32.85
C ALA A 183 -17.98 10.57 -33.18
N ASP A 184 -18.24 11.82 -32.75
CA ASP A 184 -17.34 12.97 -32.97
C ASP A 184 -16.12 12.99 -32.01
N ALA A 185 -16.00 12.05 -31.08
CA ALA A 185 -14.95 12.00 -30.09
C ALA A 185 -13.93 10.92 -30.38
N ASP A 186 -12.64 11.24 -30.45
CA ASP A 186 -11.54 10.29 -30.50
C ASP A 186 -11.06 9.89 -29.12
N HIS A 187 -11.15 10.80 -28.16
CA HIS A 187 -10.88 10.52 -26.76
C HIS A 187 -11.90 11.23 -25.83
N VAL A 188 -12.26 10.55 -24.76
CA VAL A 188 -13.16 11.07 -23.73
C VAL A 188 -12.63 10.74 -22.35
N SER A 189 -12.93 11.55 -21.34
CA SER A 189 -12.94 11.05 -19.99
C SER A 189 -14.25 10.31 -19.69
N CYS A 190 -14.16 9.24 -18.88
CA CYS A 190 -15.31 8.41 -18.53
C CYS A 190 -15.32 8.10 -17.03
N ASP A 191 -16.50 8.09 -16.44
CA ASP A 191 -16.73 7.71 -15.05
C ASP A 191 -18.10 7.05 -14.94
N ILE A 192 -18.22 5.97 -14.16
CA ILE A 192 -19.48 5.29 -13.89
C ILE A 192 -19.90 5.45 -12.44
N GLU A 193 -21.20 5.46 -12.20
CA GLU A 193 -21.74 5.32 -10.85
C GLU A 193 -22.53 4.01 -10.72
N VAL A 194 -22.25 3.29 -9.64
CA VAL A 194 -22.92 2.03 -9.31
C VAL A 194 -23.87 2.26 -8.13
N ALA A 195 -25.13 1.92 -8.33
CA ALA A 195 -26.17 1.99 -7.30
C ALA A 195 -27.14 0.82 -7.44
N GLY A 196 -27.63 0.28 -6.31
CA GLY A 196 -28.57 -0.85 -6.33
C GLY A 196 -28.04 -2.12 -7.01
N GLY A 197 -26.70 -2.32 -7.05
CA GLY A 197 -26.07 -3.47 -7.67
C GLY A 197 -26.03 -3.46 -9.20
N GLN A 198 -26.25 -2.29 -9.84
CA GLN A 198 -26.17 -2.09 -11.28
C GLN A 198 -25.42 -0.79 -11.61
N VAL A 199 -24.94 -0.68 -12.85
CA VAL A 199 -24.41 0.57 -13.38
C VAL A 199 -25.59 1.54 -13.51
N PHE A 200 -25.57 2.60 -12.71
CA PHE A 200 -26.65 3.58 -12.61
C PHE A 200 -26.58 4.64 -13.73
N CYS A 201 -25.37 5.13 -14.00
CA CYS A 201 -25.10 6.05 -15.10
C CYS A 201 -23.66 5.91 -15.59
N ILE A 202 -23.44 6.39 -16.81
CA ILE A 202 -22.13 6.55 -17.42
C ILE A 202 -22.00 8.00 -17.90
N GLY A 203 -20.95 8.68 -17.43
CA GLY A 203 -20.61 10.02 -17.85
C GLY A 203 -19.43 10.04 -18.82
N PHE A 204 -19.46 11.00 -19.76
CA PHE A 204 -18.40 11.26 -20.72
C PHE A 204 -18.11 12.74 -20.82
N SER A 205 -16.82 13.11 -20.92
CA SER A 205 -16.42 14.48 -21.29
C SER A 205 -15.38 14.43 -22.40
N LYS A 206 -15.56 15.22 -23.47
CA LYS A 206 -14.64 15.31 -24.61
C LYS A 206 -13.85 16.64 -24.63
N ASP A 207 -14.07 17.49 -23.65
CA ASP A 207 -13.40 18.79 -23.50
C ASP A 207 -13.34 19.23 -22.02
N GLU A 208 -12.72 20.39 -21.75
CA GLU A 208 -12.51 20.92 -20.40
C GLU A 208 -13.78 21.48 -19.75
N ASP A 209 -14.84 21.74 -20.50
CA ASP A 209 -16.01 22.55 -20.05
C ASP A 209 -17.34 21.81 -20.18
N SER A 210 -17.42 20.70 -20.91
CA SER A 210 -18.68 20.00 -21.14
C SER A 210 -18.62 18.52 -20.80
N ALA A 211 -19.74 17.97 -20.34
CA ALA A 211 -19.92 16.54 -20.15
C ALA A 211 -21.34 16.12 -20.54
N MET A 212 -21.47 14.85 -20.84
CA MET A 212 -22.75 14.19 -21.07
C MET A 212 -22.88 13.01 -20.13
N VAL A 213 -24.05 12.88 -19.48
CA VAL A 213 -24.32 11.81 -18.53
C VAL A 213 -25.52 10.99 -19.01
N VAL A 214 -25.26 9.75 -19.36
CA VAL A 214 -26.24 8.76 -19.80
C VAL A 214 -26.79 8.05 -18.56
N ASN A 215 -28.07 8.29 -18.29
CA ASN A 215 -28.76 7.62 -17.20
C ASN A 215 -29.21 6.22 -17.65
N LEU A 216 -28.81 5.19 -16.93
CA LEU A 216 -29.14 3.78 -17.19
C LEU A 216 -30.22 3.22 -16.25
N ASP A 217 -30.65 3.99 -15.25
CA ASP A 217 -31.78 3.64 -14.39
C ASP A 217 -33.12 3.97 -15.07
N ARG A 218 -33.47 3.15 -16.07
CA ARG A 218 -34.62 3.26 -16.95
C ARG A 218 -35.28 1.91 -17.24
N PRO A 219 -36.48 1.86 -17.83
CA PRO A 219 -37.06 0.63 -18.34
C PRO A 219 -36.12 -0.11 -19.31
N ILE A 220 -36.17 -1.43 -19.29
CA ILE A 220 -35.25 -2.30 -20.04
C ILE A 220 -35.09 -1.95 -21.52
N PRO A 221 -36.13 -1.70 -22.31
CA PRO A 221 -35.96 -1.37 -23.72
C PRO A 221 -35.14 -0.11 -23.98
N GLU A 222 -35.41 0.97 -23.22
CA GLU A 222 -34.67 2.22 -23.34
C GLU A 222 -33.24 2.10 -22.82
N ARG A 223 -33.07 1.39 -21.72
CA ARG A 223 -31.75 1.10 -21.14
C ARG A 223 -30.87 0.32 -22.13
N ALA A 224 -31.41 -0.68 -22.82
CA ALA A 224 -30.66 -1.47 -23.77
C ALA A 224 -30.13 -0.64 -24.95
N VAL A 225 -30.91 0.32 -25.45
CA VAL A 225 -30.46 1.22 -26.51
C VAL A 225 -29.31 2.09 -26.04
N MET A 226 -29.46 2.72 -24.88
CA MET A 226 -28.40 3.59 -24.30
C MET A 226 -27.14 2.81 -23.98
N TRP A 227 -27.33 1.61 -23.42
CA TRP A 227 -26.21 0.71 -23.10
C TRP A 227 -25.43 0.33 -24.35
N ARG A 228 -26.13 -0.06 -25.44
CA ARG A 228 -25.49 -0.42 -26.71
C ARG A 228 -24.57 0.69 -27.23
N ILE A 229 -25.07 1.93 -27.25
CA ILE A 229 -24.30 3.07 -27.74
C ILE A 229 -23.03 3.30 -26.90
N CYS A 230 -23.14 3.25 -25.56
CA CYS A 230 -22.01 3.40 -24.66
C CYS A 230 -21.01 2.23 -24.82
N ALA A 231 -21.53 1.00 -24.95
CA ALA A 231 -20.71 -0.19 -25.09
C ALA A 231 -19.93 -0.21 -26.41
N GLU A 232 -20.56 0.17 -27.53
CA GLU A 232 -19.91 0.30 -28.83
C GLU A 232 -18.70 1.25 -28.80
N PHE A 233 -18.78 2.35 -28.06
CA PHE A 233 -17.65 3.26 -27.88
C PHE A 233 -16.55 2.65 -27.01
N LEU A 234 -16.93 2.02 -25.88
CA LEU A 234 -15.97 1.46 -24.92
C LEU A 234 -15.27 0.19 -25.43
N ASP A 235 -15.89 -0.53 -26.36
CA ASP A 235 -15.34 -1.73 -27.01
C ASP A 235 -14.57 -1.42 -28.31
N ASP A 236 -14.52 -0.16 -28.74
CA ASP A 236 -13.78 0.24 -29.96
C ASP A 236 -12.29 0.48 -29.64
N PRO A 237 -11.35 -0.37 -30.14
CA PRO A 237 -9.91 -0.24 -29.88
C PRO A 237 -9.26 1.00 -30.55
N THR A 238 -9.97 1.70 -31.42
CA THR A 238 -9.52 2.94 -32.05
C THR A 238 -9.74 4.16 -31.15
N LYS A 239 -10.67 4.07 -30.20
CA LYS A 239 -11.04 5.12 -29.27
C LYS A 239 -10.13 5.13 -28.04
N THR A 240 -10.13 6.24 -27.32
CA THR A 240 -9.36 6.42 -26.09
C THR A 240 -10.26 6.86 -24.94
N VAL A 241 -10.11 6.22 -23.79
CA VAL A 241 -10.85 6.51 -22.56
C VAL A 241 -9.86 6.93 -21.46
N VAL A 242 -10.14 8.07 -20.84
CA VAL A 242 -9.41 8.58 -19.69
C VAL A 242 -10.25 8.43 -18.42
N GLY A 243 -9.78 7.70 -17.45
CA GLY A 243 -10.49 7.55 -16.17
C GLY A 243 -9.67 8.00 -14.97
N GLN A 244 -10.28 7.82 -13.81
CA GLN A 244 -9.65 8.02 -12.50
C GLN A 244 -9.84 6.76 -11.65
N ASN A 245 -8.80 5.96 -11.51
CA ASN A 245 -8.91 4.59 -10.94
C ASN A 245 -9.83 3.71 -11.81
N PHE A 246 -9.68 3.84 -13.10
CA PHE A 246 -10.58 3.27 -14.11
C PHE A 246 -10.61 1.74 -14.13
N ILE A 247 -9.64 1.10 -13.48
CA ILE A 247 -9.68 -0.35 -13.23
C ILE A 247 -10.93 -0.76 -12.44
N TYR A 248 -11.44 0.12 -11.54
CA TYR A 248 -12.71 -0.09 -10.86
C TYR A 248 -13.88 -0.10 -11.84
N ASP A 249 -13.93 0.89 -12.73
CA ASP A 249 -14.98 1.01 -13.74
C ASP A 249 -14.97 -0.20 -14.68
N MET A 250 -13.79 -0.60 -15.18
CA MET A 250 -13.62 -1.80 -16.01
C MET A 250 -14.11 -3.06 -15.31
N ASN A 251 -13.78 -3.23 -14.02
CA ASN A 251 -14.24 -4.38 -13.23
C ASN A 251 -15.76 -4.38 -13.05
N MET A 252 -16.38 -3.22 -12.79
CA MET A 252 -17.84 -3.12 -12.66
C MET A 252 -18.55 -3.36 -14.00
N LEU A 253 -18.05 -2.79 -15.08
CA LEU A 253 -18.57 -2.99 -16.43
C LEU A 253 -18.54 -4.48 -16.81
N TRP A 254 -17.45 -5.16 -16.53
CA TRP A 254 -17.36 -6.60 -16.80
C TRP A 254 -18.27 -7.43 -15.88
N ARG A 255 -18.23 -7.22 -14.58
CA ARG A 255 -19.00 -8.04 -13.62
C ARG A 255 -20.50 -7.86 -13.72
N LEU A 256 -20.98 -6.65 -13.99
CA LEU A 256 -22.40 -6.34 -14.00
C LEU A 256 -23.03 -6.43 -15.40
N ASN A 257 -22.23 -6.22 -16.43
CA ASN A 257 -22.75 -6.08 -17.80
C ASN A 257 -21.99 -6.91 -18.83
N TYR A 258 -20.99 -7.70 -18.44
CA TYR A 258 -20.14 -8.53 -19.31
C TYR A 258 -19.42 -7.73 -20.40
N LEU A 259 -19.25 -6.41 -20.20
CA LEU A 259 -18.54 -5.53 -21.13
C LEU A 259 -17.05 -5.52 -20.80
N ARG A 260 -16.22 -5.93 -21.74
CA ARG A 260 -14.78 -5.65 -21.74
C ARG A 260 -14.54 -4.32 -22.42
N VAL A 261 -13.66 -3.50 -21.84
CA VAL A 261 -13.26 -2.23 -22.44
C VAL A 261 -12.07 -2.51 -23.35
N SER A 262 -12.26 -2.39 -24.66
CA SER A 262 -11.20 -2.56 -25.67
C SER A 262 -10.58 -1.23 -26.10
N ALA A 263 -11.22 -0.10 -25.78
CA ALA A 263 -10.68 1.24 -26.00
C ALA A 263 -9.35 1.42 -25.27
N LYS A 264 -8.45 2.23 -25.82
CA LYS A 264 -7.16 2.58 -25.16
C LYS A 264 -7.44 3.30 -23.86
N VAL A 265 -6.90 2.81 -22.75
CA VAL A 265 -7.12 3.37 -21.42
C VAL A 265 -5.99 4.28 -21.01
N HIS A 266 -6.34 5.45 -20.46
CA HIS A 266 -5.48 6.27 -19.65
C HIS A 266 -6.09 6.48 -18.25
N ASP A 267 -5.25 6.66 -17.24
CA ASP A 267 -5.70 6.82 -15.85
C ASP A 267 -4.93 7.93 -15.14
N THR A 268 -5.67 8.94 -14.68
CA THR A 268 -5.11 10.11 -14.00
C THR A 268 -4.51 9.79 -12.64
N MET A 269 -5.05 8.79 -11.94
CA MET A 269 -4.51 8.32 -10.66
C MET A 269 -3.13 7.68 -10.85
N ILE A 270 -2.98 6.83 -11.85
CA ILE A 270 -1.72 6.16 -12.17
C ILE A 270 -0.69 7.16 -12.70
N ALA A 271 -1.11 8.05 -13.62
CA ALA A 271 -0.25 9.10 -14.15
C ALA A 271 0.35 9.96 -13.03
N HIS A 272 -0.49 10.42 -12.10
CA HIS A 272 -0.03 11.19 -10.95
C HIS A 272 0.88 10.38 -10.02
N HIS A 273 0.48 9.14 -9.68
CA HIS A 273 1.22 8.30 -8.73
C HIS A 273 2.63 7.94 -9.22
N ILE A 274 2.82 7.70 -10.50
CA ILE A 274 4.14 7.42 -11.08
C ILE A 274 5.08 8.62 -10.93
N MET A 275 4.56 9.82 -11.12
CA MET A 275 5.35 11.04 -10.99
C MET A 275 5.58 11.44 -9.52
N TYR A 276 4.59 11.18 -8.64
CA TYR A 276 4.57 11.62 -7.25
C TYR A 276 4.04 10.53 -6.32
N PRO A 277 4.79 9.44 -6.09
CA PRO A 277 4.31 8.27 -5.36
C PRO A 277 4.03 8.52 -3.87
N GLU A 278 4.50 9.64 -3.32
CA GLU A 278 4.30 10.01 -1.92
C GLU A 278 3.06 10.89 -1.70
N PHE A 279 2.40 11.35 -2.77
CA PHE A 279 1.22 12.19 -2.68
C PHE A 279 -0.07 11.39 -2.67
N GLU A 280 -1.14 12.03 -2.17
CA GLU A 280 -2.50 11.54 -2.33
C GLU A 280 -2.87 11.48 -3.82
N LYS A 281 -3.69 10.51 -4.19
CA LYS A 281 -4.03 10.24 -5.58
C LYS A 281 -5.54 10.16 -5.85
N SER A 282 -6.36 10.64 -4.90
CA SER A 282 -7.82 10.74 -5.11
C SER A 282 -8.16 11.84 -6.13
N LEU A 283 -9.25 11.68 -6.88
CA LEU A 283 -9.70 12.73 -7.81
C LEU A 283 -9.88 14.08 -7.11
N GLN A 284 -10.37 14.09 -5.88
CA GLN A 284 -10.47 15.31 -5.06
C GLN A 284 -9.11 16.01 -4.91
N PHE A 285 -8.06 15.25 -4.57
CA PHE A 285 -6.71 15.78 -4.44
C PHE A 285 -6.19 16.29 -5.79
N LEU A 286 -6.34 15.50 -6.86
CA LEU A 286 -5.87 15.88 -8.20
C LEU A 286 -6.59 17.12 -8.73
N THR A 287 -7.91 17.20 -8.56
CA THR A 287 -8.71 18.38 -8.91
C THR A 287 -8.20 19.63 -8.22
N SER A 288 -7.92 19.54 -6.91
CA SER A 288 -7.40 20.67 -6.13
C SER A 288 -5.98 21.08 -6.55
N MET A 289 -5.14 20.12 -7.01
CA MET A 289 -3.77 20.40 -7.46
C MET A 289 -3.73 21.01 -8.87
N TYR A 290 -4.49 20.46 -9.80
CA TYR A 290 -4.32 20.72 -11.24
C TYR A 290 -5.38 21.61 -11.87
N THR A 291 -6.51 21.82 -11.19
CA THR A 291 -7.63 22.61 -11.72
C THR A 291 -8.02 23.76 -10.80
N THR A 292 -8.95 24.60 -11.26
CA THR A 292 -9.57 25.66 -10.44
C THR A 292 -10.96 25.29 -9.95
N ILE A 293 -11.41 24.05 -10.17
CA ILE A 293 -12.72 23.57 -9.72
C ILE A 293 -12.75 23.59 -8.19
N PRO A 294 -13.78 24.22 -7.56
CA PRO A 294 -13.91 24.20 -6.11
C PRO A 294 -14.30 22.81 -5.61
N TYR A 295 -14.13 22.56 -4.32
CA TYR A 295 -14.52 21.30 -3.69
C TYR A 295 -16.03 20.99 -3.86
N TYR A 296 -16.37 19.81 -4.36
CA TYR A 296 -17.75 19.38 -4.62
C TYR A 296 -18.04 17.91 -4.22
N LYS A 297 -17.05 17.17 -3.76
CA LYS A 297 -17.15 15.69 -3.54
C LYS A 297 -18.20 15.26 -2.49
N ASP A 298 -18.66 16.17 -1.62
CA ASP A 298 -19.75 15.84 -0.69
C ASP A 298 -21.11 15.63 -1.41
N GLU A 299 -21.28 16.17 -2.62
CA GLU A 299 -22.53 16.08 -3.39
C GLU A 299 -22.89 14.62 -3.71
N GLY A 300 -21.93 13.81 -4.16
CA GLY A 300 -22.13 12.37 -4.40
C GLY A 300 -22.47 11.56 -3.15
N GLY A 301 -21.94 11.98 -1.98
CA GLY A 301 -22.24 11.37 -0.69
C GLY A 301 -23.67 11.62 -0.19
N PHE A 302 -24.35 12.67 -0.65
CA PHE A 302 -25.74 12.96 -0.27
C PHE A 302 -26.70 11.91 -0.85
N TRP A 303 -26.54 11.56 -2.13
CA TRP A 303 -27.34 10.52 -2.78
C TRP A 303 -27.20 9.16 -2.08
N LYS A 304 -25.97 8.72 -1.82
CA LYS A 304 -25.67 7.43 -1.14
C LYS A 304 -26.30 7.34 0.26
N ARG A 305 -26.60 8.48 0.89
CA ARG A 305 -27.30 8.57 2.19
C ARG A 305 -28.81 8.81 2.08
N GLY A 306 -29.37 8.82 0.87
CA GLY A 306 -30.81 9.08 0.63
C GLY A 306 -31.25 10.52 0.84
N ILE A 307 -30.32 11.49 0.85
CA ILE A 307 -30.62 12.92 1.12
C ILE A 307 -30.67 13.74 -0.18
N GLY A 308 -29.97 13.31 -1.24
CA GLY A 308 -29.91 14.01 -2.53
C GLY A 308 -30.97 13.55 -3.51
N ASP A 309 -31.23 14.36 -4.54
CA ASP A 309 -32.07 14.01 -5.68
C ASP A 309 -31.27 13.38 -6.82
N ARG A 310 -31.94 12.63 -7.71
CA ARG A 310 -31.36 11.92 -8.85
C ARG A 310 -30.60 12.86 -9.80
N LYS A 311 -31.15 14.03 -10.08
CA LYS A 311 -30.55 14.99 -11.01
C LYS A 311 -29.23 15.51 -10.49
N SER A 312 -29.14 15.81 -9.20
CA SER A 312 -27.90 16.24 -8.54
C SER A 312 -26.84 15.17 -8.59
N PHE A 313 -27.22 13.89 -8.48
CA PHE A 313 -26.27 12.76 -8.57
C PHE A 313 -25.74 12.56 -9.99
N LEU A 314 -26.58 12.66 -11.01
CA LEU A 314 -26.14 12.64 -12.41
C LEU A 314 -25.23 13.84 -12.72
N TYR A 315 -25.58 15.02 -12.21
CA TYR A 315 -24.75 16.23 -12.36
C TYR A 315 -23.36 16.05 -11.69
N TYR A 316 -23.33 15.39 -10.53
CA TYR A 316 -22.08 15.04 -9.85
C TYR A 316 -21.17 14.15 -10.71
N ASN A 317 -21.71 13.11 -11.36
CA ASN A 317 -20.95 12.23 -12.27
C ASN A 317 -20.37 13.04 -13.46
N GLY A 318 -21.11 13.95 -14.05
CA GLY A 318 -20.62 14.85 -15.09
C GLY A 318 -19.49 15.77 -14.63
N LYS A 319 -19.55 16.26 -13.37
CA LYS A 319 -18.42 17.01 -12.78
C LYS A 319 -17.16 16.14 -12.65
N ASP A 320 -17.33 14.86 -12.28
CA ASP A 320 -16.19 13.93 -12.17
C ASP A 320 -15.53 13.69 -13.53
N CYS A 321 -16.32 13.58 -14.60
CA CYS A 321 -15.81 13.48 -15.96
C CYS A 321 -15.02 14.74 -16.37
N ILE A 322 -15.59 15.95 -16.20
CA ILE A 322 -14.89 17.20 -16.53
C ILE A 322 -13.61 17.35 -15.70
N ALA A 323 -13.67 17.05 -14.40
CA ALA A 323 -12.49 17.12 -13.54
C ALA A 323 -11.39 16.15 -13.98
N THR A 324 -11.75 14.92 -14.34
CA THR A 324 -10.82 13.90 -14.85
C THR A 324 -10.20 14.34 -16.17
N TYR A 325 -10.98 14.88 -17.11
CA TYR A 325 -10.47 15.41 -18.38
C TYR A 325 -9.46 16.53 -18.15
N ARG A 326 -9.81 17.53 -17.35
CA ARG A 326 -8.90 18.66 -17.04
C ARG A 326 -7.62 18.22 -16.33
N VAL A 327 -7.71 17.27 -15.43
CA VAL A 327 -6.52 16.69 -14.75
C VAL A 327 -5.62 16.00 -15.76
N TRP A 328 -6.20 15.22 -16.67
CA TRP A 328 -5.44 14.53 -17.73
C TRP A 328 -4.68 15.51 -18.64
N GLU A 329 -5.33 16.57 -19.08
CA GLU A 329 -4.72 17.62 -19.91
C GLU A 329 -3.49 18.27 -19.24
N LYS A 330 -3.43 18.29 -17.91
CA LYS A 330 -2.26 18.78 -17.15
C LYS A 330 -1.18 17.72 -16.90
N LEU A 331 -1.51 16.44 -17.00
CA LEU A 331 -0.59 15.32 -16.69
C LEU A 331 0.00 14.68 -17.93
N LYS A 332 -0.74 14.63 -19.05
CA LYS A 332 -0.43 13.81 -20.23
C LYS A 332 0.96 14.05 -20.80
N ASP A 333 1.36 15.28 -21.04
CA ASP A 333 2.64 15.60 -21.67
C ASP A 333 3.83 15.13 -20.81
N LYS A 334 3.67 15.21 -19.49
CA LYS A 334 4.73 14.81 -18.57
C LYS A 334 4.78 13.30 -18.37
N VAL A 335 3.64 12.64 -18.22
CA VAL A 335 3.60 11.18 -17.99
C VAL A 335 3.93 10.40 -19.26
N LEU A 336 3.62 10.95 -20.43
CA LEU A 336 3.95 10.37 -21.73
C LEU A 336 5.35 10.75 -22.23
N SER A 337 6.15 11.48 -21.42
CA SER A 337 7.56 11.73 -21.73
C SER A 337 8.42 10.49 -21.57
N ASP A 338 9.59 10.46 -22.21
CA ASP A 338 10.57 9.35 -22.15
C ASP A 338 10.92 8.93 -20.72
N LYS A 339 10.79 9.86 -19.78
CA LYS A 339 11.06 9.58 -18.37
C LYS A 339 10.08 8.60 -17.73
N PHE A 340 8.81 8.60 -18.14
CA PHE A 340 7.74 7.89 -17.44
C PHE A 340 6.91 6.95 -18.31
N ILE A 341 6.95 7.12 -19.64
CA ILE A 341 6.05 6.45 -20.58
C ILE A 341 6.10 4.92 -20.45
N SER A 342 7.29 4.31 -20.40
CA SER A 342 7.44 2.85 -20.25
C SER A 342 6.73 2.33 -19.02
N GLN A 343 7.06 2.92 -17.86
CA GLN A 343 6.48 2.55 -16.58
C GLN A 343 4.96 2.79 -16.52
N TYR A 344 4.47 3.84 -17.17
CA TYR A 344 3.05 4.16 -17.26
C TYR A 344 2.31 3.15 -18.13
N THR A 345 2.81 2.89 -19.34
CA THR A 345 2.20 1.94 -20.27
C THR A 345 2.16 0.54 -19.70
N GLU A 346 3.26 0.04 -19.14
CA GLU A 346 3.32 -1.24 -18.44
C GLU A 346 2.25 -1.34 -17.32
N THR A 347 2.08 -0.25 -16.54
CA THR A 347 1.08 -0.23 -15.47
C THR A 347 -0.35 -0.29 -16.00
N ILE A 348 -0.64 0.41 -17.09
CA ILE A 348 -1.97 0.35 -17.73
C ILE A 348 -2.22 -1.01 -18.36
N SER A 349 -1.22 -1.64 -18.99
CA SER A 349 -1.34 -2.99 -19.57
C SER A 349 -1.67 -4.07 -18.53
N MET A 350 -1.46 -3.80 -17.24
CA MET A 350 -1.90 -4.70 -16.16
C MET A 350 -3.42 -4.67 -15.91
N TYR A 351 -4.15 -3.69 -16.43
CA TYR A 351 -5.58 -3.54 -16.11
C TYR A 351 -6.39 -4.76 -16.53
N GLU A 352 -6.25 -5.23 -17.76
CA GLU A 352 -6.99 -6.40 -18.23
C GLU A 352 -6.70 -7.67 -17.44
N PRO A 353 -5.43 -8.13 -17.27
CA PRO A 353 -5.16 -9.30 -16.44
C PRO A 353 -5.63 -9.14 -14.98
N LEU A 354 -5.55 -7.95 -14.40
CA LEU A 354 -6.04 -7.73 -13.03
C LEU A 354 -7.56 -7.76 -12.94
N VAL A 355 -8.26 -7.17 -13.90
CA VAL A 355 -9.74 -7.25 -13.99
C VAL A 355 -10.18 -8.71 -14.17
N TYR A 356 -9.44 -9.48 -14.98
CA TYR A 356 -9.68 -10.92 -15.12
C TYR A 356 -9.54 -11.65 -13.76
N LEU A 357 -8.46 -11.42 -13.01
CA LEU A 357 -8.27 -12.02 -11.67
C LEU A 357 -9.40 -11.62 -10.70
N MET A 358 -9.81 -10.34 -10.72
CA MET A 358 -10.90 -9.84 -9.88
C MET A 358 -12.26 -10.47 -10.24
N TYR A 359 -12.47 -10.77 -11.52
CA TYR A 359 -13.66 -11.46 -12.01
C TYR A 359 -13.63 -12.97 -11.71
N ARG A 360 -12.50 -13.63 -12.01
CA ARG A 360 -12.36 -15.09 -11.95
C ARG A 360 -12.45 -15.63 -10.53
N GLY A 361 -11.58 -15.22 -9.65
CA GLY A 361 -11.52 -15.70 -8.27
C GLY A 361 -11.17 -17.18 -8.12
N ILE A 362 -10.94 -17.62 -6.88
CA ILE A 362 -10.56 -19.00 -6.52
C ILE A 362 -11.76 -19.71 -5.91
N ASN A 363 -11.96 -20.98 -6.26
CA ASN A 363 -13.03 -21.80 -5.70
C ASN A 363 -12.78 -22.10 -4.21
N VAL A 364 -13.87 -22.15 -3.42
CA VAL A 364 -13.82 -22.38 -1.96
C VAL A 364 -14.49 -23.70 -1.62
N ASP A 365 -13.75 -24.61 -0.97
CA ASP A 365 -14.35 -25.78 -0.35
C ASP A 365 -15.03 -25.37 0.98
N MET A 366 -16.34 -25.17 0.90
CA MET A 366 -17.16 -24.75 2.04
C MET A 366 -17.19 -25.76 3.18
N LYS A 367 -16.97 -27.06 2.89
CA LYS A 367 -16.93 -28.11 3.93
C LYS A 367 -15.62 -28.02 4.70
N GLU A 368 -14.49 -27.91 4.00
CA GLU A 368 -13.19 -27.75 4.64
C GLU A 368 -13.12 -26.42 5.41
N LEU A 369 -13.70 -25.34 4.90
CA LEU A 369 -13.81 -24.07 5.63
C LEU A 369 -14.48 -24.24 6.99
N GLU A 370 -15.61 -24.95 7.07
CA GLU A 370 -16.31 -25.18 8.34
C GLU A 370 -15.49 -26.07 9.29
N LEU A 371 -14.78 -27.07 8.78
CA LEU A 371 -13.86 -27.88 9.58
C LEU A 371 -12.70 -27.07 10.15
N VAL A 372 -12.12 -26.17 9.35
CA VAL A 372 -11.06 -25.26 9.81
C VAL A 372 -11.59 -24.29 10.87
N LYS A 373 -12.77 -23.73 10.66
CA LYS A 373 -13.42 -22.84 11.65
C LYS A 373 -13.66 -23.57 12.98
N GLN A 374 -14.14 -24.80 12.93
CA GLN A 374 -14.40 -25.60 14.13
C GLN A 374 -13.11 -25.91 14.90
N ARG A 375 -12.08 -26.40 14.21
CA ARG A 375 -10.75 -26.69 14.80
C ARG A 375 -10.17 -25.44 15.50
N LEU A 376 -10.27 -24.28 14.85
CA LEU A 376 -9.72 -23.05 15.42
C LEU A 376 -10.54 -22.55 16.63
N LYS A 377 -11.86 -22.71 16.65
CA LYS A 377 -12.71 -22.41 17.82
C LYS A 377 -12.34 -23.28 19.02
N GLU A 378 -12.13 -24.56 18.80
CA GLU A 378 -11.71 -25.51 19.83
C GLU A 378 -10.33 -25.14 20.39
N GLU A 379 -9.38 -24.78 19.51
CA GLU A 379 -8.06 -24.31 19.91
C GLU A 379 -8.13 -23.02 20.74
N ILE A 380 -8.89 -22.01 20.30
CA ILE A 380 -9.08 -20.75 21.05
C ILE A 380 -9.67 -21.03 22.43
N THR A 381 -10.68 -21.91 22.53
CA THR A 381 -11.31 -22.26 23.79
C THR A 381 -10.33 -22.95 24.75
N SER A 382 -9.51 -23.87 24.24
CA SER A 382 -8.47 -24.56 25.01
C SER A 382 -7.38 -23.62 25.50
N LEU A 383 -6.91 -22.72 24.63
CA LEU A 383 -5.90 -21.71 24.98
C LEU A 383 -6.42 -20.71 26.00
N ASP A 384 -7.71 -20.30 25.90
CA ASP A 384 -8.31 -19.38 26.88
C ASP A 384 -8.45 -20.04 28.26
N ALA A 385 -8.91 -21.28 28.32
CA ALA A 385 -8.95 -22.03 29.56
C ALA A 385 -7.56 -22.16 30.21
N SER A 386 -6.52 -22.43 29.39
CA SER A 386 -5.12 -22.45 29.82
C SER A 386 -4.67 -21.10 30.36
N LEU A 387 -5.03 -19.99 29.68
CA LEU A 387 -4.72 -18.64 30.12
C LEU A 387 -5.35 -18.33 31.48
N GLN A 388 -6.63 -18.64 31.70
CA GLN A 388 -7.28 -18.36 32.98
C GLN A 388 -6.59 -19.11 34.11
N GLY A 389 -6.23 -20.39 33.92
CA GLY A 389 -5.47 -21.18 34.90
C GLY A 389 -4.08 -20.59 35.20
N VAL A 390 -3.38 -20.06 34.19
CA VAL A 390 -2.06 -19.43 34.39
C VAL A 390 -2.22 -18.08 35.10
N VAL A 391 -3.21 -17.27 34.77
CA VAL A 391 -3.48 -15.96 35.38
C VAL A 391 -3.78 -16.13 36.88
N GLN A 392 -4.56 -17.13 37.24
CA GLN A 392 -4.84 -17.45 38.65
C GLN A 392 -3.56 -17.81 39.43
N LYS A 393 -2.69 -18.64 38.86
CA LYS A 393 -1.40 -19.01 39.45
C LYS A 393 -0.42 -17.85 39.57
N GLU A 394 -0.27 -17.07 38.50
CA GLU A 394 0.68 -15.94 38.46
C GLU A 394 0.25 -14.79 39.39
N SER A 395 -1.07 -14.59 39.56
CA SER A 395 -1.60 -13.51 40.42
C SER A 395 -1.82 -13.92 41.88
N ASP A 396 -1.66 -15.22 42.21
CA ASP A 396 -2.02 -15.81 43.51
C ASP A 396 -3.50 -15.53 43.90
N HIS A 397 -4.40 -15.56 42.91
CA HIS A 397 -5.80 -15.18 43.07
C HIS A 397 -6.72 -16.21 42.38
N GLU A 398 -7.37 -17.11 43.15
CA GLU A 398 -8.12 -18.24 42.63
C GLU A 398 -9.32 -17.91 41.71
N CYS A 399 -9.81 -16.67 41.75
CA CYS A 399 -10.98 -16.23 40.96
C CYS A 399 -10.64 -15.17 39.92
N MET A 400 -9.33 -14.95 39.61
CA MET A 400 -8.96 -13.93 38.63
C MET A 400 -9.14 -14.43 37.20
N GLU A 401 -9.95 -13.70 36.44
CA GLU A 401 -10.13 -13.92 34.99
C GLU A 401 -9.84 -12.62 34.22
N ILE A 402 -9.27 -12.76 33.03
CA ILE A 402 -8.99 -11.64 32.15
C ILE A 402 -9.48 -11.90 30.74
N ASN A 403 -10.00 -10.86 30.11
CA ASN A 403 -10.26 -10.87 28.68
C ASN A 403 -8.99 -10.45 27.93
N TYR A 404 -8.37 -11.39 27.21
CA TYR A 404 -7.16 -11.19 26.43
C TYR A 404 -7.30 -10.13 25.33
N ASN A 405 -8.51 -9.87 24.83
CA ASN A 405 -8.81 -8.82 23.84
C ASN A 405 -8.99 -7.44 24.48
N SER A 406 -9.05 -7.32 25.80
CA SER A 406 -9.19 -6.04 26.51
C SER A 406 -7.82 -5.46 26.89
N PRO A 407 -7.30 -4.45 26.21
CA PRO A 407 -6.03 -3.82 26.60
C PRO A 407 -6.06 -3.29 28.04
N LYS A 408 -7.21 -2.78 28.49
CA LYS A 408 -7.39 -2.26 29.86
C LYS A 408 -7.22 -3.36 30.90
N GLN A 409 -7.87 -4.52 30.74
CA GLN A 409 -7.75 -5.64 31.68
C GLN A 409 -6.33 -6.21 31.68
N CYS A 410 -5.72 -6.41 30.49
CA CYS A 410 -4.33 -6.85 30.39
C CYS A 410 -3.35 -5.85 31.05
N MET A 411 -3.53 -4.52 30.89
CA MET A 411 -2.71 -3.53 31.58
C MET A 411 -2.91 -3.58 33.10
N THR A 412 -4.14 -3.72 33.57
CA THR A 412 -4.43 -3.86 35.01
C THR A 412 -3.74 -5.11 35.58
N TYR A 413 -3.81 -6.24 34.86
CA TYR A 413 -3.18 -7.48 35.27
C TYR A 413 -1.64 -7.35 35.32
N PHE A 414 -0.97 -7.02 34.21
CA PHE A 414 0.49 -6.97 34.18
C PHE A 414 1.09 -5.85 35.03
N TYR A 415 0.54 -4.64 34.92
CA TYR A 415 1.15 -3.44 35.54
C TYR A 415 0.55 -3.10 36.93
N GLY A 416 -0.67 -3.52 37.18
CA GLY A 416 -1.34 -3.34 38.46
C GLY A 416 -1.16 -4.54 39.39
N THR A 417 -1.71 -5.70 39.02
CA THR A 417 -1.73 -6.91 39.87
C THR A 417 -0.34 -7.52 40.02
N LEU A 418 0.39 -7.76 38.92
CA LEU A 418 1.74 -8.32 38.95
C LEU A 418 2.83 -7.25 39.26
N GLY A 419 2.49 -5.94 39.27
CA GLY A 419 3.41 -4.87 39.62
C GLY A 419 4.57 -4.66 38.64
N LEU A 420 4.45 -5.12 37.41
CA LEU A 420 5.52 -5.03 36.42
C LEU A 420 5.70 -3.61 35.88
N PRO A 421 6.92 -3.18 35.52
CA PRO A 421 7.13 -1.86 34.92
C PRO A 421 6.40 -1.74 33.58
N PRO A 422 5.61 -0.65 33.36
CA PRO A 422 4.81 -0.53 32.16
C PRO A 422 5.65 -0.23 30.92
N TYR A 423 5.48 -1.04 29.87
CA TYR A 423 5.97 -0.70 28.54
C TYR A 423 5.18 0.50 27.98
N ARG A 424 5.88 1.46 27.36
CA ARG A 424 5.28 2.70 26.88
C ARG A 424 5.48 2.91 25.39
N LYS A 425 4.40 3.28 24.70
CA LYS A 425 4.41 3.69 23.29
C LYS A 425 3.88 5.12 23.19
N ALA A 426 4.66 6.03 22.60
CA ALA A 426 4.34 7.45 22.58
C ALA A 426 3.99 8.03 23.98
N GLY A 427 4.72 7.60 25.04
CA GLY A 427 4.53 8.04 26.41
C GLY A 427 3.37 7.39 27.19
N LYS A 428 2.51 6.59 26.52
CA LYS A 428 1.35 5.91 27.16
C LYS A 428 1.65 4.42 27.40
N PRO A 429 1.21 3.84 28.54
CA PRO A 429 1.30 2.40 28.76
C PRO A 429 0.59 1.62 27.65
N THR A 430 1.16 0.48 27.25
CA THR A 430 0.59 -0.39 26.20
C THR A 430 0.86 -1.86 26.51
N VAL A 431 0.00 -2.75 26.01
CA VAL A 431 0.13 -4.19 25.97
C VAL A 431 -0.05 -4.69 24.54
N ASP A 432 0.56 -3.98 23.57
CA ASP A 432 0.64 -4.42 22.18
C ASP A 432 1.58 -5.64 22.05
N ASP A 433 1.65 -6.22 20.86
CA ASP A 433 2.42 -7.46 20.62
C ASP A 433 3.91 -7.31 21.03
N LYS A 434 4.49 -6.10 20.86
CA LYS A 434 5.87 -5.83 21.26
C LYS A 434 6.01 -5.80 22.80
N ALA A 435 5.06 -5.20 23.49
CA ALA A 435 5.03 -5.18 24.95
C ALA A 435 4.86 -6.59 25.52
N LEU A 436 3.94 -7.38 24.96
CA LEU A 436 3.72 -8.78 25.37
C LEU A 436 4.95 -9.64 25.09
N ALA A 437 5.61 -9.48 23.94
CA ALA A 437 6.85 -10.19 23.64
C ALA A 437 7.98 -9.88 24.63
N GLN A 438 8.06 -8.63 25.14
CA GLN A 438 9.01 -8.28 26.19
C GLN A 438 8.62 -8.86 27.55
N LEU A 439 7.34 -8.82 27.91
CA LEU A 439 6.85 -9.44 29.15
C LEU A 439 7.09 -10.95 29.16
N ALA A 440 6.91 -11.64 28.02
CA ALA A 440 7.21 -13.06 27.88
C ALA A 440 8.71 -13.40 28.05
N LYS A 441 9.61 -12.43 27.78
CA LYS A 441 11.08 -12.61 27.91
C LYS A 441 11.64 -12.09 29.22
N SER A 442 10.85 -11.39 30.04
CA SER A 442 11.34 -10.72 31.25
C SER A 442 11.91 -11.72 32.27
N THR A 443 13.21 -11.68 32.45
CA THR A 443 13.98 -12.50 33.40
C THR A 443 13.98 -12.00 34.84
N SER A 444 13.36 -10.88 35.13
CA SER A 444 13.25 -10.31 36.48
C SER A 444 12.20 -10.97 37.36
N ALA A 445 11.29 -11.74 36.75
CA ALA A 445 10.39 -12.66 37.45
C ALA A 445 10.74 -14.08 37.01
N ARG A 446 11.29 -14.84 37.84
CA ARG A 446 11.77 -16.23 37.87
C ARG A 446 11.49 -17.21 36.70
N GLU A 447 10.63 -16.93 35.75
CA GLU A 447 10.31 -17.60 34.50
C GLU A 447 9.55 -16.60 33.69
N GLY A 448 9.82 -16.47 32.35
CA GLY A 448 9.08 -15.53 31.49
C GLY A 448 7.58 -15.75 31.65
N LEU A 449 6.80 -14.68 31.65
CA LEU A 449 5.37 -14.76 31.90
C LEU A 449 4.66 -15.57 30.83
N TYR A 450 4.22 -16.77 31.19
CA TYR A 450 3.51 -17.65 30.27
C TYR A 450 2.16 -17.08 29.85
N SER A 451 1.51 -16.30 30.73
CA SER A 451 0.28 -15.55 30.41
C SER A 451 0.47 -14.59 29.24
N ALA A 452 1.61 -13.91 29.14
CA ALA A 452 1.90 -13.01 28.02
C ALA A 452 2.01 -13.75 26.68
N GLN A 453 2.61 -14.94 26.67
CA GLN A 453 2.71 -15.82 25.50
C GLN A 453 1.31 -16.30 25.07
N LEU A 454 0.51 -16.78 26.02
CA LEU A 454 -0.86 -17.25 25.76
C LEU A 454 -1.76 -16.12 25.21
N ILE A 455 -1.64 -14.89 25.75
CA ILE A 455 -2.38 -13.74 25.22
C ILE A 455 -1.97 -13.42 23.77
N GLN A 456 -0.68 -13.52 23.45
CA GLN A 456 -0.23 -13.33 22.06
C GLN A 456 -0.80 -14.40 21.13
N GLN A 457 -0.72 -15.67 21.52
CA GLN A 457 -1.28 -16.78 20.74
C GLN A 457 -2.80 -16.62 20.55
N LEU A 458 -3.54 -16.36 21.61
CA LEU A 458 -4.99 -16.13 21.57
C LEU A 458 -5.35 -14.96 20.65
N ARG A 459 -4.65 -13.83 20.73
CA ARG A 459 -4.89 -12.69 19.84
C ARG A 459 -4.60 -13.04 18.38
N GLN A 460 -3.55 -13.80 18.10
CA GLN A 460 -3.23 -14.27 16.74
C GLN A 460 -4.32 -15.20 16.21
N ARG A 461 -4.76 -16.20 17.01
CA ARG A 461 -5.83 -17.14 16.65
C ARG A 461 -7.18 -16.44 16.47
N ASN A 462 -7.52 -15.51 17.37
CA ASN A 462 -8.76 -14.74 17.27
C ASN A 462 -8.76 -13.81 16.05
N LYS A 463 -7.61 -13.20 15.73
CA LYS A 463 -7.44 -12.42 14.50
C LYS A 463 -7.59 -13.31 13.26
N LEU A 464 -6.98 -14.51 13.28
CA LEU A 464 -7.13 -15.48 12.20
C LEU A 464 -8.61 -15.83 12.01
N PHE A 465 -9.32 -16.12 13.06
CA PHE A 465 -10.75 -16.42 12.99
C PHE A 465 -11.56 -15.23 12.45
N SER A 466 -11.50 -14.08 13.13
CA SER A 466 -12.39 -12.94 12.85
C SER A 466 -12.03 -12.17 11.58
N THR A 467 -10.77 -12.19 11.16
CA THR A 467 -10.31 -11.41 10.00
C THR A 467 -10.23 -12.23 8.72
N TYR A 468 -9.95 -13.54 8.86
CA TYR A 468 -9.61 -14.39 7.71
C TYR A 468 -10.62 -15.53 7.47
N LEU A 469 -11.24 -16.09 8.51
CA LEU A 469 -12.19 -17.18 8.31
C LEU A 469 -13.65 -16.71 8.35
N ASP A 470 -13.96 -15.66 9.11
CA ASP A 470 -15.31 -15.06 9.19
C ASP A 470 -15.47 -13.95 8.14
N ILE A 471 -15.13 -14.28 6.88
CA ILE A 471 -15.29 -13.42 5.72
C ILE A 471 -16.48 -13.87 4.88
N GLU A 472 -17.09 -12.90 4.18
CA GLU A 472 -18.11 -13.19 3.19
C GLU A 472 -17.46 -13.57 1.86
N PHE A 473 -17.96 -14.61 1.22
CA PHE A 473 -17.63 -14.99 -0.15
C PHE A 473 -18.73 -14.50 -1.10
N ASP A 474 -18.41 -14.44 -2.40
CA ASP A 474 -19.40 -14.12 -3.41
C ASP A 474 -20.46 -15.26 -3.52
N LYS A 475 -21.60 -14.96 -4.14
CA LYS A 475 -22.73 -15.92 -4.26
C LYS A 475 -22.35 -17.23 -4.96
N ASP A 476 -21.34 -17.21 -5.79
CA ASP A 476 -20.78 -18.37 -6.50
C ASP A 476 -19.72 -19.11 -5.67
N GLN A 477 -19.61 -18.83 -4.37
CA GLN A 477 -18.66 -19.44 -3.43
C GLN A 477 -17.19 -19.29 -3.86
N ARG A 478 -16.84 -18.13 -4.46
CA ARG A 478 -15.47 -17.85 -4.84
C ARG A 478 -14.83 -16.81 -3.92
N PHE A 479 -13.57 -17.03 -3.63
CA PHE A 479 -12.70 -16.05 -3.00
C PHE A 479 -12.18 -15.08 -4.06
N ARG A 480 -12.44 -13.79 -3.86
CA ARG A 480 -11.99 -12.70 -4.73
C ARG A 480 -11.32 -11.60 -3.94
N SER A 481 -10.45 -10.88 -4.61
CA SER A 481 -9.79 -9.69 -4.09
C SER A 481 -9.85 -8.59 -5.12
N GLU A 482 -9.94 -7.35 -4.66
CA GLU A 482 -9.79 -6.19 -5.54
C GLU A 482 -8.33 -5.78 -5.60
N TYR A 483 -7.71 -5.93 -6.77
CA TYR A 483 -6.32 -5.60 -6.99
C TYR A 483 -6.14 -4.13 -7.38
N ARG A 484 -5.05 -3.53 -6.90
CA ARG A 484 -4.66 -2.16 -7.22
C ARG A 484 -3.26 -2.17 -7.80
N PRO A 485 -3.09 -1.80 -9.09
CA PRO A 485 -1.78 -1.68 -9.68
C PRO A 485 -1.00 -0.57 -8.96
N ARG A 486 0.29 -0.80 -8.74
CA ARG A 486 1.16 0.12 -7.98
C ARG A 486 0.55 0.55 -6.64
N GLY A 487 -0.03 -0.40 -5.93
CA GLY A 487 -0.60 -0.16 -4.60
C GLY A 487 0.46 0.16 -3.54
N THR A 488 1.73 -0.11 -3.84
CA THR A 488 2.89 0.24 -3.03
C THR A 488 3.85 1.17 -3.78
N ARG A 489 4.74 1.84 -3.06
CA ARG A 489 5.75 2.74 -3.65
C ARG A 489 6.81 2.00 -4.49
N THR A 490 6.96 0.70 -4.29
CA THR A 490 7.90 -0.17 -5.02
C THR A 490 7.30 -0.77 -6.29
N GLY A 491 6.04 -0.48 -6.62
CA GLY A 491 5.37 -1.02 -7.80
C GLY A 491 4.70 -2.37 -7.61
N ARG A 492 4.78 -2.97 -6.40
CA ARG A 492 4.01 -4.17 -6.05
C ARG A 492 2.52 -3.85 -6.10
N LEU A 493 1.72 -4.86 -6.44
CA LEU A 493 0.28 -4.81 -6.28
C LEU A 493 -0.10 -4.68 -4.81
N SER A 494 -1.22 -4.08 -4.53
CA SER A 494 -1.94 -4.28 -3.28
C SER A 494 -3.33 -4.82 -3.59
N SER A 495 -3.93 -5.51 -2.63
CA SER A 495 -5.29 -5.99 -2.78
C SER A 495 -6.11 -5.78 -1.52
N GLY A 496 -7.41 -5.94 -1.61
CA GLY A 496 -8.33 -5.71 -0.52
C GLY A 496 -9.67 -6.41 -0.74
N LYS A 497 -10.63 -6.12 0.14
CA LYS A 497 -12.01 -6.56 -0.05
C LYS A 497 -12.59 -6.05 -1.36
N THR A 498 -13.49 -6.83 -1.94
CA THR A 498 -14.24 -6.41 -3.13
C THR A 498 -15.15 -5.23 -2.79
N PHE A 499 -15.67 -4.58 -3.82
CA PHE A 499 -16.66 -3.49 -3.65
C PHE A 499 -17.87 -3.89 -2.80
N TRP A 500 -18.28 -5.16 -2.85
CA TRP A 500 -19.40 -5.69 -2.05
C TRP A 500 -19.03 -6.07 -0.62
N GLY A 501 -17.78 -5.90 -0.22
CA GLY A 501 -17.28 -6.24 1.11
C GLY A 501 -16.88 -7.71 1.28
N SER A 502 -17.10 -8.55 0.26
CA SER A 502 -16.64 -9.96 0.23
C SER A 502 -15.14 -10.07 0.04
N GLY A 503 -14.58 -11.25 0.30
CA GLY A 503 -13.16 -11.53 0.14
C GLY A 503 -12.25 -10.72 1.06
N MET A 504 -10.96 -10.66 0.72
CA MET A 504 -9.95 -9.96 1.51
C MET A 504 -8.68 -9.67 0.69
N ASN A 505 -7.64 -9.19 1.35
CA ASN A 505 -6.33 -8.98 0.73
C ASN A 505 -5.66 -10.32 0.37
N ALA A 506 -5.59 -10.66 -0.92
CA ALA A 506 -4.96 -11.89 -1.43
C ALA A 506 -3.46 -11.97 -1.10
N GLN A 507 -2.78 -10.84 -0.93
CA GLN A 507 -1.35 -10.80 -0.57
C GLN A 507 -1.06 -11.34 0.85
N ASN A 508 -2.09 -11.48 1.70
CA ASN A 508 -1.94 -11.87 3.10
C ASN A 508 -2.81 -13.09 3.46
N VAL A 509 -3.04 -14.01 2.51
CA VAL A 509 -3.77 -15.25 2.75
C VAL A 509 -2.95 -16.15 3.69
N PRO A 510 -3.43 -16.44 4.91
CA PRO A 510 -2.70 -17.31 5.84
C PRO A 510 -2.74 -18.78 5.40
N PRO A 511 -1.78 -19.62 5.86
CA PRO A 511 -1.72 -21.04 5.47
C PRO A 511 -3.03 -21.79 5.73
N GLU A 512 -3.72 -21.51 6.81
CA GLU A 512 -4.98 -22.15 7.19
C GLU A 512 -6.10 -21.88 6.17
N MET A 513 -6.08 -20.70 5.53
CA MET A 513 -7.02 -20.40 4.45
C MET A 513 -6.68 -21.14 3.15
N LYS A 514 -5.40 -21.32 2.88
CA LYS A 514 -4.97 -22.01 1.65
C LYS A 514 -5.55 -23.44 1.56
N ALA A 515 -5.84 -24.08 2.69
CA ALA A 515 -6.38 -25.45 2.75
C ALA A 515 -7.74 -25.58 2.05
N PHE A 516 -8.63 -24.61 2.19
CA PHE A 516 -9.98 -24.63 1.57
C PHE A 516 -10.08 -23.82 0.27
N LEU A 517 -8.99 -23.22 -0.20
CA LEU A 517 -8.91 -22.61 -1.52
C LEU A 517 -8.44 -23.69 -2.52
N VAL A 518 -9.35 -24.10 -3.41
CA VAL A 518 -9.18 -25.29 -4.23
C VAL A 518 -9.33 -25.00 -5.73
N ALA A 519 -8.79 -25.88 -6.56
CA ALA A 519 -9.04 -25.86 -7.99
C ALA A 519 -10.53 -26.02 -8.31
N ASP A 520 -10.94 -25.57 -9.47
CA ASP A 520 -12.24 -25.91 -10.01
C ASP A 520 -12.35 -27.44 -10.26
N PRO A 521 -13.56 -27.99 -10.39
CA PRO A 521 -13.74 -29.36 -10.85
C PRO A 521 -12.91 -29.60 -12.14
N ASP A 522 -12.26 -30.75 -12.21
CA ASP A 522 -11.43 -31.17 -13.33
C ASP A 522 -10.23 -30.24 -13.64
N CYS A 523 -9.75 -29.48 -12.64
CA CYS A 523 -8.55 -28.65 -12.72
C CYS A 523 -7.55 -29.01 -11.62
N LEU A 524 -6.27 -28.61 -11.85
CA LEU A 524 -5.14 -28.69 -10.92
C LEU A 524 -4.60 -27.28 -10.69
N LEU A 525 -4.29 -26.92 -9.44
CA LEU A 525 -3.60 -25.66 -9.10
C LEU A 525 -2.11 -25.77 -9.38
N ILE A 526 -1.52 -24.69 -9.83
CA ILE A 526 -0.08 -24.51 -10.05
C ILE A 526 0.33 -23.18 -9.40
N GLU A 527 1.24 -23.21 -8.43
CA GLU A 527 1.87 -22.01 -7.87
C GLU A 527 3.29 -21.92 -8.40
N MET A 528 3.60 -20.77 -9.00
CA MET A 528 4.96 -20.44 -9.44
C MET A 528 5.46 -19.26 -8.63
N ASP A 529 6.54 -19.44 -7.87
CA ASP A 529 7.08 -18.47 -6.92
C ASP A 529 8.55 -18.17 -7.21
N LYS A 530 8.93 -16.89 -7.12
CA LYS A 530 10.33 -16.47 -7.31
C LYS A 530 11.23 -16.93 -6.18
N ARG A 531 12.30 -17.62 -6.50
CA ARG A 531 13.28 -18.09 -5.51
C ARG A 531 14.13 -16.93 -5.02
N GLN A 532 13.92 -16.49 -3.76
CA GLN A 532 14.76 -15.51 -3.05
C GLN A 532 15.03 -14.23 -3.86
N SER A 533 14.04 -13.76 -4.61
CA SER A 533 14.12 -12.71 -5.62
C SER A 533 14.90 -11.47 -5.17
N GLU A 534 14.49 -10.86 -4.04
CA GLU A 534 15.10 -9.62 -3.56
C GLU A 534 16.60 -9.78 -3.22
N TRP A 535 16.99 -10.93 -2.66
CA TRP A 535 18.38 -11.19 -2.31
C TRP A 535 19.26 -11.40 -3.55
N VAL A 536 18.78 -12.18 -4.52
CA VAL A 536 19.47 -12.40 -5.80
C VAL A 536 19.66 -11.08 -6.55
N ILE A 537 18.61 -10.29 -6.66
CA ILE A 537 18.67 -8.97 -7.32
C ILE A 537 19.67 -8.06 -6.59
N THR A 538 19.66 -8.02 -5.25
CA THR A 538 20.60 -7.22 -4.45
C THR A 538 22.04 -7.63 -4.73
N ALA A 539 22.33 -8.93 -4.85
CA ALA A 539 23.66 -9.44 -5.16
C ALA A 539 24.25 -8.83 -6.45
N TYR A 540 23.45 -8.78 -7.50
CA TYR A 540 23.84 -8.24 -8.80
C TYR A 540 23.79 -6.70 -8.86
N LEU A 541 22.89 -6.05 -8.12
CA LEU A 541 22.85 -4.59 -8.01
C LEU A 541 24.08 -4.05 -7.25
N ALA A 542 24.44 -4.69 -6.14
CA ALA A 542 25.64 -4.35 -5.36
C ALA A 542 26.93 -4.83 -6.02
N ASN A 543 26.85 -5.71 -7.01
CA ASN A 543 27.98 -6.45 -7.58
C ASN A 543 28.86 -7.10 -6.49
N ASP A 544 28.21 -7.76 -5.51
CA ASP A 544 28.90 -8.37 -4.36
C ASP A 544 29.41 -9.76 -4.72
N PRO A 545 30.72 -9.98 -4.70
CA PRO A 545 31.32 -11.25 -5.14
C PRO A 545 30.96 -12.41 -4.20
N GLY A 546 30.74 -12.16 -2.90
CA GLY A 546 30.36 -13.19 -1.94
C GLY A 546 28.94 -13.68 -2.22
N MET A 547 27.99 -12.75 -2.42
CA MET A 547 26.61 -13.10 -2.76
C MET A 547 26.51 -13.78 -4.13
N ILE A 548 27.19 -13.25 -5.16
CA ILE A 548 27.20 -13.85 -6.51
C ILE A 548 27.83 -15.25 -6.46
N GLY A 549 28.91 -15.45 -5.66
CA GLY A 549 29.53 -16.75 -5.44
C GLY A 549 28.54 -17.78 -4.89
N VAL A 550 27.72 -17.41 -3.90
CA VAL A 550 26.68 -18.30 -3.35
C VAL A 550 25.65 -18.68 -4.43
N ILE A 551 25.21 -17.71 -5.25
CA ILE A 551 24.24 -17.97 -6.33
C ILE A 551 24.83 -18.95 -7.35
N THR A 552 26.08 -18.74 -7.78
CA THR A 552 26.73 -19.57 -8.84
C THR A 552 27.06 -20.98 -8.38
N THR A 553 27.22 -21.19 -7.07
CA THR A 553 27.42 -22.54 -6.50
C THR A 553 26.14 -23.32 -6.31
N GLY A 554 24.97 -22.67 -6.46
CA GLY A 554 23.65 -23.28 -6.26
C GLY A 554 23.31 -23.62 -4.81
N VAL A 555 24.09 -23.12 -3.85
CA VAL A 555 23.83 -23.30 -2.41
C VAL A 555 22.65 -22.39 -2.00
N ASP A 556 21.79 -22.89 -1.10
CA ASP A 556 20.69 -22.07 -0.55
C ASP A 556 21.25 -20.83 0.17
N PRO A 557 20.98 -19.61 -0.29
CA PRO A 557 21.53 -18.39 0.30
C PRO A 557 21.22 -18.18 1.78
N HIS A 558 20.10 -18.69 2.26
CA HIS A 558 19.75 -18.59 3.68
C HIS A 558 20.61 -19.48 4.54
N SER A 559 20.90 -20.69 4.05
CA SER A 559 21.79 -21.64 4.72
C SER A 559 23.25 -21.19 4.66
N ALA A 560 23.71 -20.69 3.49
CA ALA A 560 25.05 -20.14 3.34
C ALA A 560 25.30 -18.93 4.27
N THR A 561 24.32 -18.03 4.37
CA THR A 561 24.39 -16.90 5.32
C THR A 561 24.39 -17.40 6.77
N ALA A 562 23.58 -18.40 7.09
CA ALA A 562 23.55 -18.97 8.43
C ALA A 562 24.91 -19.62 8.81
N GLU A 563 25.52 -20.37 7.91
CA GLU A 563 26.87 -20.93 8.08
C GLU A 563 27.90 -19.82 8.31
N MET A 564 27.92 -18.81 7.47
CA MET A 564 28.83 -17.67 7.58
C MET A 564 28.71 -16.93 8.93
N VAL A 565 27.49 -16.73 9.41
CA VAL A 565 27.22 -15.99 10.65
C VAL A 565 27.49 -16.82 11.88
N THR A 566 27.12 -18.12 11.89
CA THR A 566 27.21 -19.01 13.07
C THR A 566 28.46 -19.87 13.10
N GLY A 567 29.05 -20.15 11.94
CA GLY A 567 30.14 -21.14 11.81
C GLY A 567 29.66 -22.61 11.87
N ILE A 568 28.35 -22.84 11.89
CA ILE A 568 27.75 -24.18 11.85
C ILE A 568 27.79 -24.68 10.40
N PRO A 569 28.29 -25.92 10.16
CA PRO A 569 28.37 -26.48 8.82
C PRO A 569 27.03 -26.57 8.11
N LEU A 570 27.05 -26.38 6.80
CA LEU A 570 25.85 -26.36 5.95
C LEU A 570 24.96 -27.60 6.12
N ASP A 571 25.57 -28.80 6.13
CA ASP A 571 24.85 -30.07 6.31
C ASP A 571 24.12 -30.14 7.66
N ALA A 572 24.72 -29.61 8.72
CA ALA A 572 24.08 -29.53 10.04
C ALA A 572 22.91 -28.54 10.05
N ILE A 573 23.04 -27.42 9.35
CA ILE A 573 21.94 -26.42 9.20
C ILE A 573 20.76 -27.03 8.45
N LEU A 574 21.02 -27.75 7.37
CA LEU A 574 19.97 -28.39 6.56
C LEU A 574 19.27 -29.52 7.34
N ALA A 575 20.06 -30.36 8.07
CA ALA A 575 19.50 -31.41 8.92
C ALA A 575 18.65 -30.84 10.06
N GLU A 576 19.11 -29.77 10.73
CA GLU A 576 18.39 -29.07 11.80
C GLU A 576 17.09 -28.46 11.27
N ASN A 577 17.15 -27.78 10.14
CA ASN A 577 15.96 -27.16 9.54
C ASN A 577 14.89 -28.19 9.15
N LYS A 578 15.31 -29.35 8.64
CA LYS A 578 14.42 -30.48 8.34
C LYS A 578 13.79 -31.07 9.60
N ALA A 579 14.58 -31.26 10.67
CA ALA A 579 14.13 -31.84 11.93
C ALA A 579 13.17 -30.88 12.68
N ILE A 580 13.44 -29.58 12.72
CA ILE A 580 12.59 -28.57 13.38
C ILE A 580 11.30 -28.36 12.60
N GLY A 581 11.33 -28.43 11.26
CA GLY A 581 10.17 -28.16 10.41
C GLY A 581 9.57 -26.76 10.68
N HIS A 582 8.31 -26.71 11.12
CA HIS A 582 7.57 -25.47 11.37
C HIS A 582 7.40 -25.14 12.86
N THR A 583 7.95 -25.93 13.77
CA THR A 583 7.79 -25.66 15.21
C THR A 583 8.50 -24.37 15.61
N THR A 584 7.86 -23.60 16.47
CA THR A 584 8.40 -22.38 17.10
C THR A 584 8.49 -22.53 18.62
N ASN A 585 8.18 -23.73 19.14
CA ASN A 585 8.26 -24.02 20.57
C ASN A 585 9.73 -24.13 21.01
N PRO A 586 10.23 -23.25 21.89
CA PRO A 586 11.63 -23.25 22.31
C PRO A 586 12.09 -24.56 22.95
N GLU A 587 11.27 -25.20 23.77
CA GLU A 587 11.61 -26.45 24.47
C GLU A 587 11.72 -27.60 23.48
N GLU A 588 10.83 -27.67 22.51
CA GLU A 588 10.86 -28.68 21.45
C GLU A 588 12.05 -28.49 20.53
N ILE A 589 12.38 -27.26 20.15
CA ILE A 589 13.57 -26.93 19.35
C ILE A 589 14.85 -27.32 20.09
N GLU A 590 14.93 -27.02 21.38
CA GLU A 590 16.09 -27.37 22.20
C GLU A 590 16.24 -28.90 22.35
N ARG A 591 15.13 -29.63 22.55
CA ARG A 591 15.12 -31.07 22.54
C ARG A 591 15.63 -31.65 21.22
N ILE A 592 15.07 -31.19 20.08
CA ILE A 592 15.48 -31.62 18.75
C ILE A 592 16.99 -31.40 18.56
N ARG A 593 17.52 -30.23 18.91
CA ARG A 593 18.92 -29.90 18.79
C ARG A 593 19.83 -30.76 19.68
N SER A 594 19.37 -31.11 20.88
CA SER A 594 20.13 -31.97 21.79
C SER A 594 20.24 -33.41 21.32
N GLU A 595 19.23 -33.89 20.59
CA GLU A 595 19.15 -35.24 20.06
C GLU A 595 19.77 -35.36 18.64
N LEU A 596 19.93 -34.26 17.92
CA LEU A 596 20.34 -34.26 16.51
C LEU A 596 21.85 -34.55 16.38
N ILE A 597 22.18 -35.65 15.72
CA ILE A 597 23.54 -36.04 15.34
C ILE A 597 23.61 -36.06 13.81
N VAL A 598 24.57 -35.33 13.23
CA VAL A 598 24.76 -35.26 11.77
C VAL A 598 25.95 -36.14 11.39
N GLU A 599 25.64 -37.29 10.78
CA GLU A 599 26.67 -38.33 10.42
C GLU A 599 27.37 -38.05 9.07
N SER A 600 26.84 -37.12 8.28
CA SER A 600 27.41 -36.75 6.96
C SER A 600 28.75 -36.00 7.04
N LEU A 601 29.17 -35.59 8.23
CA LEU A 601 30.42 -34.89 8.47
C LEU A 601 31.56 -35.87 8.83
N SER A 602 32.78 -35.44 8.59
CA SER A 602 34.00 -36.24 8.88
C SER A 602 34.14 -36.71 10.33
N ALA A 603 33.34 -36.11 11.26
CA ALA A 603 33.11 -36.54 12.63
C ALA A 603 31.67 -36.19 13.03
N PRO A 604 31.01 -36.97 13.93
CA PRO A 604 29.67 -36.65 14.40
C PRO A 604 29.62 -35.23 14.99
N PHE A 605 28.78 -34.38 14.42
CA PHE A 605 28.65 -32.99 14.84
C PHE A 605 27.41 -32.84 15.73
N LYS A 606 27.60 -32.29 16.92
CA LYS A 606 26.50 -31.89 17.82
C LYS A 606 26.27 -30.40 17.73
N LEU A 607 25.02 -29.99 17.47
CA LEU A 607 24.62 -28.58 17.34
C LEU A 607 24.73 -27.79 18.65
N LEU A 608 24.45 -28.41 19.79
CA LEU A 608 24.59 -27.80 21.12
C LEU A 608 25.96 -28.07 21.70
N THR A 609 26.88 -27.11 21.58
CA THR A 609 28.10 -27.02 22.36
C THR A 609 28.03 -25.82 23.30
N GLU A 610 28.74 -25.85 24.43
CA GLU A 610 28.81 -24.70 25.33
C GLU A 610 29.27 -23.46 24.57
N GLY A 611 28.46 -22.37 24.60
CA GLY A 611 28.70 -21.13 23.87
C GLY A 611 28.08 -21.06 22.46
N SER A 612 27.29 -22.05 22.04
CA SER A 612 26.57 -21.99 20.75
C SER A 612 25.59 -20.87 20.69
N PHE A 613 25.75 -20.05 19.68
CA PHE A 613 24.92 -18.91 19.36
C PHE A 613 23.73 -19.34 18.50
N LEU A 614 22.61 -19.72 19.12
CA LEU A 614 21.48 -20.30 18.43
C LEU A 614 20.16 -19.55 18.75
N PRO A 615 19.32 -19.24 17.75
CA PRO A 615 18.02 -18.63 17.99
C PRO A 615 17.10 -19.64 18.73
N ARG A 616 16.37 -19.18 19.74
CA ARG A 616 15.54 -20.06 20.59
C ARG A 616 14.24 -20.50 19.94
N THR A 617 13.69 -19.70 19.02
CA THR A 617 12.36 -19.88 18.44
C THR A 617 12.37 -20.12 16.94
N LEU A 618 13.54 -20.33 16.35
CA LEU A 618 13.77 -20.43 14.91
C LEU A 618 14.83 -21.48 14.62
N SER A 619 14.76 -22.12 13.44
CA SER A 619 15.92 -22.88 12.94
C SER A 619 17.07 -21.93 12.57
N VAL A 620 18.28 -22.48 12.51
CA VAL A 620 19.51 -21.74 12.11
C VAL A 620 19.35 -21.20 10.69
N ARG A 621 18.75 -21.96 9.77
CA ARG A 621 18.40 -21.51 8.42
C ARG A 621 17.42 -20.33 8.42
N GLN A 622 16.38 -20.38 9.28
CA GLN A 622 15.42 -19.28 9.41
C GLN A 622 16.08 -18.01 9.97
N MET A 623 17.08 -18.14 10.83
CA MET A 623 17.90 -17.01 11.25
C MET A 623 18.67 -16.42 10.07
N GLY A 624 19.32 -17.24 9.24
CA GLY A 624 19.99 -16.78 8.02
C GLY A 624 19.02 -16.07 7.06
N LYS A 625 17.77 -16.57 6.93
CA LYS A 625 16.71 -15.88 6.19
C LYS A 625 16.43 -14.50 6.77
N LYS A 626 16.30 -14.37 8.09
CA LYS A 626 16.11 -13.06 8.75
C LYS A 626 17.32 -12.14 8.58
N CYS A 627 18.55 -12.65 8.61
CA CYS A 627 19.74 -11.87 8.28
C CYS A 627 19.63 -11.29 6.87
N ASN A 628 19.34 -12.12 5.87
CA ASN A 628 19.23 -11.70 4.48
C ASN A 628 18.15 -10.65 4.26
N HIS A 629 16.97 -10.80 4.88
CA HIS A 629 15.90 -9.81 4.76
C HIS A 629 16.15 -8.51 5.52
N ALA A 630 16.76 -8.58 6.70
CA ALA A 630 16.92 -7.43 7.58
C ALA A 630 18.19 -6.63 7.27
N LEU A 631 19.32 -7.31 7.14
CA LEU A 631 20.62 -6.65 7.03
C LEU A 631 20.89 -6.10 5.63
N ASN A 632 20.34 -6.70 4.57
CA ASN A 632 20.35 -6.09 3.23
C ASN A 632 19.77 -4.67 3.23
N TYR A 633 18.78 -4.40 4.09
CA TYR A 633 18.08 -3.14 4.18
C TYR A 633 18.50 -2.29 5.39
N MET A 634 19.76 -2.43 5.81
CA MET A 634 20.37 -1.60 6.86
C MET A 634 19.67 -1.68 8.22
N MET A 635 19.06 -2.81 8.60
CA MET A 635 18.45 -2.96 9.93
C MET A 635 19.54 -2.85 11.02
N GLY A 636 19.26 -2.04 12.05
CA GLY A 636 20.15 -1.90 13.21
C GLY A 636 20.06 -3.10 14.18
N ALA A 637 21.12 -3.41 14.90
CA ALA A 637 21.22 -4.56 15.79
C ALA A 637 20.10 -4.63 16.84
N ARG A 638 19.70 -3.51 17.42
CA ARG A 638 18.60 -3.44 18.39
C ARG A 638 17.26 -3.90 17.80
N GLN A 639 16.91 -3.46 16.59
CA GLN A 639 15.69 -3.89 15.92
C GLN A 639 15.78 -5.36 15.52
N PHE A 640 16.94 -5.79 15.05
CA PHE A 640 17.22 -7.19 14.69
C PHE A 640 17.09 -8.12 15.89
N SER A 641 17.56 -7.69 17.08
CA SER A 641 17.37 -8.40 18.36
C SER A 641 15.89 -8.59 18.70
N LEU A 642 15.06 -7.55 18.48
CA LEU A 642 13.62 -7.66 18.74
C LEU A 642 12.93 -8.67 17.81
N GLU A 643 13.39 -8.78 16.57
CA GLU A 643 12.81 -9.68 15.56
C GLU A 643 13.28 -11.13 15.67
N THR A 644 14.52 -11.34 16.07
CA THR A 644 15.12 -12.68 16.18
C THR A 644 15.00 -13.29 17.57
N GLY A 645 14.81 -12.45 18.58
CA GLY A 645 14.84 -12.90 19.97
C GLY A 645 16.22 -13.10 20.56
N MET A 646 17.28 -12.78 19.81
CA MET A 646 18.69 -12.89 20.21
C MET A 646 19.13 -11.69 21.05
N GLY A 647 20.23 -11.82 21.77
CA GLY A 647 20.87 -10.71 22.48
C GLY A 647 21.36 -9.61 21.53
N GLU A 648 21.41 -8.36 22.00
CA GLU A 648 21.85 -7.25 21.14
C GLU A 648 23.34 -7.38 20.75
N ALA A 649 24.19 -7.86 21.67
CA ALA A 649 25.61 -8.11 21.38
C ALA A 649 25.79 -9.16 20.27
N GLU A 650 25.00 -10.23 20.35
CA GLU A 650 24.97 -11.30 19.36
C GLU A 650 24.52 -10.78 17.99
N CYS A 651 23.53 -9.91 17.97
CA CYS A 651 23.05 -9.28 16.75
C CYS A 651 24.07 -8.33 16.12
N ILE A 652 24.91 -7.66 16.95
CA ILE A 652 26.03 -6.85 16.47
C ILE A 652 27.06 -7.75 15.80
N GLU A 653 27.43 -8.86 16.42
CA GLU A 653 28.38 -9.82 15.86
C GLU A 653 27.86 -10.43 14.54
N ALA A 654 26.62 -10.91 14.53
CA ALA A 654 25.97 -11.43 13.32
C ALA A 654 25.99 -10.42 12.17
N ARG A 655 25.65 -9.17 12.46
CA ARG A 655 25.70 -8.09 11.49
C ARG A 655 27.11 -7.83 10.96
N ASN A 656 28.11 -7.82 11.83
CA ASN A 656 29.51 -7.61 11.43
C ASN A 656 30.01 -8.74 10.53
N LYS A 657 29.74 -10.01 10.88
CA LYS A 657 30.05 -11.16 10.04
C LYS A 657 29.33 -11.09 8.69
N TYR A 658 28.05 -10.72 8.68
CA TYR A 658 27.26 -10.55 7.47
C TYR A 658 27.88 -9.52 6.52
N LEU A 659 28.23 -8.33 7.03
CA LEU A 659 28.83 -7.26 6.22
C LEU A 659 30.30 -7.53 5.85
N SER A 660 31.00 -8.37 6.60
CA SER A 660 32.35 -8.82 6.21
C SER A 660 32.29 -9.86 5.08
N GLY A 661 31.31 -10.76 5.11
CA GLY A 661 31.11 -11.76 4.05
C GLY A 661 30.53 -11.17 2.77
N TYR A 662 29.70 -10.15 2.89
CA TYR A 662 29.09 -9.40 1.79
C TYR A 662 29.59 -7.95 1.79
N SER A 663 30.86 -7.79 1.47
CA SER A 663 31.63 -6.58 1.73
C SER A 663 31.27 -5.38 0.84
N ARG A 664 30.65 -5.61 -0.32
CA ARG A 664 30.23 -4.55 -1.23
C ARG A 664 28.93 -3.84 -0.82
N LEU A 665 28.12 -4.45 0.06
CA LEU A 665 26.82 -3.86 0.47
C LEU A 665 26.96 -2.45 1.07
N PRO A 666 27.87 -2.16 2.03
CA PRO A 666 28.02 -0.82 2.58
C PRO A 666 28.39 0.24 1.55
N GLU A 667 29.26 -0.11 0.60
CA GLU A 667 29.67 0.80 -0.49
C GLU A 667 28.50 1.07 -1.43
N TRP A 668 27.77 0.04 -1.82
CA TRP A 668 26.56 0.18 -2.62
C TRP A 668 25.50 1.06 -1.95
N TRP A 669 25.29 0.97 -0.63
CA TRP A 669 24.38 1.87 0.07
C TRP A 669 24.79 3.33 -0.03
N GLU A 670 26.10 3.63 0.00
CA GLU A 670 26.60 5.00 -0.16
C GLU A 670 26.48 5.48 -1.63
N GLU A 671 26.65 4.59 -2.61
CA GLU A 671 26.35 4.89 -4.02
C GLU A 671 24.88 5.29 -4.19
N VAL A 672 23.94 4.48 -3.65
CA VAL A 672 22.51 4.81 -3.66
C VAL A 672 22.22 6.13 -2.93
N ARG A 673 22.90 6.42 -1.82
CA ARG A 673 22.79 7.71 -1.11
C ARG A 673 23.22 8.87 -1.99
N ALA A 674 24.31 8.71 -2.72
CA ALA A 674 24.82 9.73 -3.64
C ALA A 674 23.83 10.01 -4.78
N ASP A 675 23.29 8.95 -5.39
CA ASP A 675 22.29 9.06 -6.48
C ASP A 675 21.02 9.78 -6.01
N VAL A 676 20.48 9.42 -4.82
CA VAL A 676 19.31 10.10 -4.26
C VAL A 676 19.61 11.57 -3.92
N LYS A 677 20.83 11.89 -3.50
CA LYS A 677 21.23 13.30 -3.25
C LYS A 677 21.31 14.12 -4.53
N SER A 678 21.84 13.53 -5.63
CA SER A 678 22.01 14.24 -6.90
C SER A 678 20.68 14.45 -7.63
N ASP A 679 19.92 13.37 -7.84
CA ASP A 679 18.78 13.35 -8.77
C ASP A 679 17.42 13.43 -8.09
N ARG A 680 17.39 13.29 -6.74
CA ARG A 680 16.15 13.22 -5.96
C ARG A 680 15.21 12.12 -6.46
N GLY A 681 15.78 11.09 -7.06
CA GLY A 681 15.07 9.94 -7.59
C GLY A 681 16.02 8.81 -7.95
N LEU A 682 15.47 7.63 -8.11
CA LEU A 682 16.20 6.44 -8.54
C LEU A 682 15.49 5.79 -9.72
N ARG A 683 16.28 5.25 -10.62
CA ARG A 683 15.85 4.39 -11.72
C ARG A 683 16.49 3.02 -11.52
N ASN A 684 15.67 1.97 -11.49
CA ASN A 684 16.18 0.61 -11.40
C ASN A 684 16.59 0.05 -12.78
N ILE A 685 17.15 -1.15 -12.81
CA ILE A 685 17.63 -1.82 -14.03
C ILE A 685 16.50 -2.19 -15.03
N THR A 686 15.24 -2.14 -14.62
CA THR A 686 14.06 -2.34 -15.47
C THR A 686 13.37 -1.04 -15.84
N ASN A 687 14.09 0.08 -15.77
CA ASN A 687 13.64 1.42 -16.15
C ASN A 687 12.50 1.99 -15.27
N GLN A 688 12.22 1.39 -14.09
CA GLN A 688 11.23 1.92 -13.15
C GLN A 688 11.81 3.08 -12.35
N TYR A 689 11.16 4.24 -12.40
CA TYR A 689 11.60 5.46 -11.72
C TYR A 689 10.79 5.72 -10.45
N ARG A 690 11.47 6.18 -9.38
CA ARG A 690 10.83 6.69 -8.17
C ARG A 690 11.48 7.98 -7.70
N ALA A 691 10.68 9.02 -7.49
CA ALA A 691 11.11 10.27 -6.85
C ALA A 691 11.16 10.13 -5.32
N PHE A 692 12.15 10.79 -4.68
CA PHE A 692 12.32 10.87 -3.23
C PHE A 692 12.26 12.32 -2.79
N LEU A 693 11.19 12.73 -2.14
CA LEU A 693 10.90 14.14 -1.84
C LEU A 693 11.38 14.61 -0.46
N GLY A 694 11.86 13.69 0.40
CA GLY A 694 12.24 13.97 1.78
C GLY A 694 13.66 14.52 1.98
N LEU A 695 14.07 14.68 3.25
CA LEU A 695 15.45 14.82 3.62
C LEU A 695 16.18 13.49 3.36
N VAL A 696 17.40 13.56 2.82
CA VAL A 696 18.21 12.35 2.61
C VAL A 696 18.87 11.96 3.94
N ASP A 697 18.05 11.39 4.82
CA ASP A 697 18.45 10.80 6.08
C ASP A 697 18.55 9.26 5.98
N ASP A 698 18.89 8.59 7.06
CA ASP A 698 19.02 7.13 7.09
C ASP A 698 17.66 6.42 6.86
N ALA A 699 16.54 7.03 7.21
CA ALA A 699 15.22 6.46 6.95
C ALA A 699 14.93 6.45 5.44
N MET A 700 15.20 7.57 4.77
CA MET A 700 15.06 7.66 3.32
C MET A 700 16.05 6.73 2.61
N LEU A 701 17.29 6.62 3.07
CA LEU A 701 18.26 5.70 2.47
C LEU A 701 17.79 4.25 2.54
N LYS A 702 17.25 3.80 3.68
CA LYS A 702 16.68 2.46 3.82
C LYS A 702 15.54 2.22 2.83
N ASP A 703 14.67 3.21 2.67
CA ASP A 703 13.56 3.16 1.71
C ASP A 703 14.07 3.14 0.24
N ALA A 704 15.15 3.85 -0.05
CA ALA A 704 15.78 3.89 -1.36
C ALA A 704 16.50 2.58 -1.71
N VAL A 705 17.28 2.04 -0.79
CA VAL A 705 17.98 0.75 -0.93
C VAL A 705 16.98 -0.38 -1.14
N ALA A 706 15.92 -0.43 -0.33
CA ALA A 706 14.87 -1.45 -0.46
C ALA A 706 14.07 -1.31 -1.76
N HIS A 707 13.88 -0.08 -2.26
CA HIS A 707 13.13 0.16 -3.49
C HIS A 707 13.72 -0.56 -4.70
N LEU A 708 15.04 -0.57 -4.85
CA LEU A 708 15.70 -1.08 -6.05
C LEU A 708 15.40 -2.57 -6.30
N PRO A 709 15.71 -3.53 -5.39
CA PRO A 709 15.43 -4.94 -5.63
C PRO A 709 13.92 -5.26 -5.61
N GLN A 710 13.14 -4.61 -4.73
CA GLN A 710 11.70 -4.85 -4.66
C GLN A 710 10.96 -4.42 -5.91
N SER A 711 11.35 -3.31 -6.53
CA SER A 711 10.72 -2.84 -7.76
C SER A 711 11.08 -3.69 -8.98
N VAL A 712 12.30 -4.24 -9.02
CA VAL A 712 12.70 -5.20 -10.07
C VAL A 712 11.92 -6.52 -9.91
N SER A 713 11.83 -7.05 -8.68
CA SER A 713 11.04 -8.25 -8.39
C SER A 713 9.58 -8.08 -8.79
N ALA A 714 8.96 -6.96 -8.41
CA ALA A 714 7.59 -6.65 -8.78
C ALA A 714 7.40 -6.53 -10.31
N TRP A 715 8.34 -5.89 -11.00
CA TRP A 715 8.30 -5.74 -12.45
C TRP A 715 8.32 -7.09 -13.17
N MET A 716 9.18 -8.03 -12.76
CA MET A 716 9.25 -9.36 -13.39
C MET A 716 7.91 -10.09 -13.33
N VAL A 717 7.26 -10.10 -12.17
CA VAL A 717 5.98 -10.80 -11.98
C VAL A 717 4.85 -10.08 -12.72
N ASN A 718 4.84 -8.74 -12.69
CA ASN A 718 3.86 -7.93 -13.39
C ASN A 718 3.94 -8.15 -14.92
N MET A 719 5.16 -8.16 -15.49
CA MET A 719 5.36 -8.42 -16.91
C MET A 719 4.96 -9.85 -17.28
N ALA A 720 5.32 -10.84 -16.45
CA ALA A 720 4.89 -12.22 -16.66
C ALA A 720 3.35 -12.35 -16.70
N MET A 721 2.63 -11.65 -15.84
CA MET A 721 1.16 -11.62 -15.86
C MET A 721 0.62 -11.04 -17.18
N ILE A 722 1.20 -9.95 -17.67
CA ILE A 722 0.80 -9.30 -18.93
C ILE A 722 1.08 -10.25 -20.09
N ASP A 723 2.29 -10.79 -20.18
CA ASP A 723 2.74 -11.64 -21.28
C ASP A 723 1.93 -12.94 -21.35
N LEU A 724 1.65 -13.57 -20.22
CA LEU A 724 0.86 -14.81 -20.17
C LEU A 724 -0.62 -14.57 -20.47
N TYR A 725 -1.19 -13.46 -20.01
CA TYR A 725 -2.59 -13.11 -20.28
C TYR A 725 -2.84 -12.86 -21.79
N HIS A 726 -1.91 -12.19 -22.45
CA HIS A 726 -2.00 -11.87 -23.89
C HIS A 726 -1.32 -12.90 -24.77
N SER A 727 -0.85 -14.01 -24.20
CA SER A 727 -0.15 -15.05 -24.96
C SER A 727 -1.06 -15.71 -26.00
N PRO A 728 -0.63 -15.83 -27.27
CA PRO A 728 -1.39 -16.52 -28.31
C PRO A 728 -1.31 -18.05 -28.19
N HIS A 729 -0.49 -18.58 -27.28
CA HIS A 729 -0.32 -20.02 -27.12
C HIS A 729 -1.57 -20.68 -26.53
N ALA A 730 -2.06 -21.75 -27.14
CA ALA A 730 -3.26 -22.46 -26.70
C ALA A 730 -3.13 -23.03 -25.28
N GLU A 731 -1.92 -23.37 -24.85
CA GLU A 731 -1.60 -23.84 -23.51
C GLU A 731 -1.77 -22.72 -22.46
N CYS A 732 -1.45 -21.46 -22.81
CA CYS A 732 -1.67 -20.30 -21.94
C CYS A 732 -3.15 -19.94 -21.83
N VAL A 733 -3.93 -20.16 -22.89
CA VAL A 733 -5.40 -20.00 -22.85
C VAL A 733 -6.04 -21.02 -21.90
N ALA A 734 -5.48 -22.24 -21.83
CA ALA A 734 -5.94 -23.27 -20.89
C ALA A 734 -5.48 -23.03 -19.46
N GLY A 735 -4.31 -22.42 -19.29
CA GLY A 735 -3.73 -22.07 -17.97
C GLY A 735 -4.32 -20.77 -17.41
N GLU A 736 -5.40 -20.86 -16.64
CA GLU A 736 -6.07 -19.69 -16.07
C GLU A 736 -5.31 -19.14 -14.85
N MET A 737 -5.02 -17.84 -14.86
CA MET A 737 -4.50 -17.12 -13.67
C MET A 737 -5.62 -16.93 -12.66
N LEU A 738 -5.36 -17.25 -11.38
CA LEU A 738 -6.32 -17.13 -10.29
C LEU A 738 -5.96 -16.02 -9.28
N ALA A 739 -4.68 -15.87 -8.99
CA ALA A 739 -4.21 -14.86 -8.03
C ALA A 739 -2.74 -14.48 -8.28
N ASN A 740 -2.39 -13.26 -7.89
CA ASN A 740 -1.02 -12.85 -7.63
C ASN A 740 -0.81 -12.67 -6.12
N VAL A 741 0.26 -13.25 -5.59
CA VAL A 741 0.64 -13.11 -4.18
C VAL A 741 2.12 -12.75 -4.09
N HIS A 742 2.42 -11.47 -3.92
CA HIS A 742 3.78 -10.93 -3.89
C HIS A 742 4.60 -11.31 -5.13
N ASP A 743 5.51 -12.24 -5.00
CA ASP A 743 6.44 -12.68 -6.02
C ASP A 743 5.98 -13.98 -6.72
N SER A 744 4.72 -14.41 -6.46
CA SER A 744 4.15 -15.63 -7.04
C SER A 744 2.88 -15.38 -7.83
N ILE A 745 2.60 -16.27 -8.78
CA ILE A 745 1.34 -16.35 -9.51
C ILE A 745 0.73 -17.75 -9.28
N LEU A 746 -0.56 -17.75 -8.91
CA LEU A 746 -1.35 -18.98 -8.81
C LEU A 746 -2.16 -19.14 -10.09
N PHE A 747 -2.03 -20.32 -10.72
CA PHE A 747 -2.79 -20.74 -11.89
C PHE A 747 -3.64 -21.96 -11.57
N GLN A 748 -4.57 -22.27 -12.45
CA GLN A 748 -5.14 -23.60 -12.56
C GLN A 748 -5.04 -24.10 -14.00
N TYR A 749 -5.01 -25.42 -14.17
CA TYR A 749 -4.87 -26.09 -15.46
C TYR A 749 -5.82 -27.29 -15.57
N PRO A 750 -6.52 -27.50 -16.71
CA PRO A 750 -7.44 -28.61 -16.90
C PRO A 750 -6.75 -29.98 -16.82
N THR A 751 -7.34 -30.93 -16.11
CA THR A 751 -6.77 -32.28 -15.94
C THR A 751 -6.92 -33.17 -17.17
N ASP A 752 -7.79 -32.82 -18.11
CA ASP A 752 -7.94 -33.50 -19.42
C ASP A 752 -6.87 -33.07 -20.45
N ARG A 753 -6.03 -32.08 -20.12
CA ARG A 753 -4.93 -31.55 -20.95
C ARG A 753 -3.56 -31.66 -20.29
N LEU A 754 -3.36 -32.58 -19.34
CA LEU A 754 -2.08 -32.75 -18.62
C LEU A 754 -0.88 -33.04 -19.55
N ASP A 755 -1.09 -33.60 -20.74
CA ASP A 755 -0.02 -33.81 -21.73
C ASP A 755 0.60 -32.48 -22.21
N GLU A 756 -0.12 -31.39 -22.14
CA GLU A 756 0.35 -30.04 -22.50
C GLU A 756 0.88 -29.23 -21.28
N LEU A 757 0.68 -29.72 -20.06
CA LEU A 757 1.01 -29.04 -18.82
C LEU A 757 2.49 -28.63 -18.76
N ALA A 758 3.39 -29.53 -19.09
CA ALA A 758 4.82 -29.28 -19.07
C ALA A 758 5.22 -28.12 -20.01
N ARG A 759 4.55 -28.03 -21.17
CA ARG A 759 4.75 -26.92 -22.12
C ARG A 759 4.21 -25.60 -21.59
N PHE A 760 3.02 -25.60 -21.00
CA PHE A 760 2.50 -24.43 -20.30
C PHE A 760 3.47 -23.94 -19.22
N CYS A 761 3.94 -24.85 -18.35
CA CYS A 761 4.88 -24.52 -17.28
C CYS A 761 6.21 -23.99 -17.82
N SER A 762 6.68 -24.48 -18.96
CA SER A 762 7.89 -23.97 -19.62
C SER A 762 7.71 -22.55 -20.15
N ILE A 763 6.57 -22.25 -20.77
CA ILE A 763 6.25 -20.89 -21.26
C ILE A 763 6.12 -19.93 -20.06
N ALA A 764 5.38 -20.33 -19.03
CA ALA A 764 5.20 -19.53 -17.82
C ALA A 764 6.52 -19.25 -17.08
N LYS A 765 7.39 -20.28 -16.99
CA LYS A 765 8.75 -20.12 -16.46
C LYS A 765 9.54 -19.08 -17.24
N HIS A 766 9.53 -19.18 -18.58
CA HIS A 766 10.24 -18.21 -19.43
C HIS A 766 9.75 -16.78 -19.23
N ALA A 767 8.45 -16.57 -19.13
CA ALA A 767 7.87 -15.26 -18.85
C ALA A 767 8.26 -14.74 -17.45
N MET A 768 8.29 -15.61 -16.43
CA MET A 768 8.69 -15.26 -15.08
C MET A 768 10.20 -15.05 -14.91
N GLU A 769 11.05 -15.62 -15.74
CA GLU A 769 12.52 -15.57 -15.66
C GLU A 769 13.14 -14.74 -16.79
N PRO A 770 12.78 -13.46 -16.96
CA PRO A 770 13.43 -12.61 -17.96
C PRO A 770 14.92 -12.48 -17.66
N GLU A 771 15.73 -12.36 -18.72
CA GLU A 771 17.14 -12.03 -18.55
C GLU A 771 17.28 -10.57 -18.17
N LEU A 772 17.97 -10.31 -17.07
CA LEU A 772 18.29 -9.01 -16.54
C LEU A 772 19.77 -8.74 -16.71
N THR A 773 20.16 -7.46 -16.78
CA THR A 773 21.56 -7.04 -16.82
C THR A 773 21.84 -6.15 -15.62
N SER A 774 22.85 -6.51 -14.84
CA SER A 774 23.30 -5.72 -13.70
C SER A 774 23.95 -4.39 -14.13
N PRO A 775 24.09 -3.41 -13.24
CA PRO A 775 24.86 -2.18 -13.53
C PRO A 775 26.31 -2.44 -13.98
N ALA A 776 26.88 -3.57 -13.58
CA ALA A 776 28.22 -4.02 -13.99
C ALA A 776 28.23 -4.74 -15.36
N GLY A 777 27.11 -4.83 -16.06
CA GLY A 777 26.99 -5.52 -17.35
C GLY A 777 26.90 -7.03 -17.29
N ILE A 778 26.67 -7.61 -16.10
CA ILE A 778 26.58 -9.07 -15.89
C ILE A 778 25.12 -9.51 -16.14
N PRO A 779 24.86 -10.44 -17.09
CA PRO A 779 23.54 -11.01 -17.28
C PRO A 779 23.20 -11.97 -16.14
N PHE A 780 21.94 -11.96 -15.69
CA PHE A 780 21.45 -12.88 -14.66
C PHE A 780 19.96 -13.15 -14.80
N ARG A 781 19.49 -14.22 -14.19
CA ARG A 781 18.07 -14.56 -14.04
C ARG A 781 17.75 -14.86 -12.58
N VAL A 782 16.49 -14.65 -12.22
CA VAL A 782 15.95 -15.07 -10.93
C VAL A 782 15.10 -16.31 -11.14
N GLU A 783 15.48 -17.42 -10.55
CA GLU A 783 14.81 -18.70 -10.71
C GLU A 783 13.40 -18.70 -10.12
N THR A 784 12.58 -19.63 -10.59
CA THR A 784 11.19 -19.82 -10.17
C THR A 784 11.01 -21.25 -9.69
N ASP A 785 10.40 -21.40 -8.50
CA ASP A 785 9.97 -22.69 -7.97
C ASP A 785 8.54 -22.99 -8.41
N ILE A 786 8.18 -24.28 -8.54
CA ILE A 786 6.86 -24.73 -8.95
C ILE A 786 6.29 -25.72 -7.94
N LYS A 787 5.02 -25.52 -7.61
CA LYS A 787 4.22 -26.44 -6.77
C LYS A 787 2.90 -26.72 -7.47
N ILE A 788 2.41 -27.94 -7.34
CA ILE A 788 1.12 -28.33 -7.91
C ILE A 788 0.25 -29.10 -6.91
N GLY A 789 -1.06 -29.00 -7.04
CA GLY A 789 -1.99 -29.68 -6.13
C GLY A 789 -3.46 -29.36 -6.44
N PHE A 790 -4.39 -29.98 -5.74
CA PHE A 790 -5.82 -29.68 -5.88
C PHE A 790 -6.32 -28.64 -4.88
N SER A 791 -5.58 -28.41 -3.81
CA SER A 791 -5.78 -27.36 -2.80
C SER A 791 -4.52 -26.53 -2.67
N TRP A 792 -4.66 -25.25 -2.53
CA TRP A 792 -3.51 -24.33 -2.38
C TRP A 792 -2.71 -24.61 -1.08
N GLY A 793 -3.37 -25.12 -0.03
CA GLY A 793 -2.69 -25.49 1.22
C GLY A 793 -1.97 -26.84 1.17
N HIS A 794 -2.27 -27.68 0.18
CA HIS A 794 -1.73 -29.03 0.05
C HIS A 794 -1.11 -29.26 -1.31
N MET A 795 -0.10 -28.46 -1.64
CA MET A 795 0.65 -28.55 -2.89
C MET A 795 1.95 -29.33 -2.70
N VAL A 796 2.36 -30.02 -3.74
CA VAL A 796 3.60 -30.77 -3.81
C VAL A 796 4.62 -29.98 -4.62
N GLU A 797 5.83 -29.83 -4.08
CA GLU A 797 6.97 -29.27 -4.83
C GLU A 797 7.39 -30.23 -5.91
N THR A 798 7.67 -29.71 -7.09
CA THR A 798 8.12 -30.47 -8.24
C THR A 798 9.11 -29.67 -9.08
N THR A 799 9.70 -30.30 -10.10
CA THR A 799 10.55 -29.61 -11.06
C THR A 799 9.79 -29.37 -12.38
N PHE A 800 10.26 -28.44 -13.18
CA PHE A 800 9.65 -28.18 -14.50
C PHE A 800 9.79 -29.38 -15.46
N GLN A 801 10.75 -30.30 -15.23
CA GLN A 801 10.93 -31.54 -15.97
C GLN A 801 9.92 -32.62 -15.53
N GLU A 802 9.61 -32.67 -14.22
CA GLU A 802 8.79 -33.72 -13.62
C GLU A 802 7.33 -33.33 -13.41
N VAL A 803 6.95 -32.09 -13.75
CA VAL A 803 5.62 -31.53 -13.45
C VAL A 803 4.49 -32.38 -14.07
N GLY A 804 4.67 -32.89 -15.27
CA GLY A 804 3.69 -33.76 -15.92
C GLY A 804 3.49 -35.08 -15.15
N ASP A 805 4.58 -35.79 -14.84
CA ASP A 805 4.54 -37.06 -14.09
C ASP A 805 3.96 -36.86 -12.68
N THR A 806 4.31 -35.75 -12.03
CA THR A 806 3.79 -35.41 -10.69
C THR A 806 2.28 -35.15 -10.77
N ALA A 807 1.79 -34.44 -11.79
CA ALA A 807 0.38 -34.18 -11.99
C ALA A 807 -0.42 -35.47 -12.23
N TRP A 808 0.08 -36.41 -13.05
CA TRP A 808 -0.54 -37.70 -13.26
C TRP A 808 -0.63 -38.53 -11.97
N LYS A 809 0.44 -38.60 -11.18
CA LYS A 809 0.43 -39.28 -9.87
C LYS A 809 -0.60 -38.70 -8.91
N LEU A 810 -0.71 -37.36 -8.85
CA LEU A 810 -1.73 -36.70 -8.00
C LEU A 810 -3.15 -36.99 -8.47
N LEU A 811 -3.39 -37.05 -9.80
CA LEU A 811 -4.69 -37.35 -10.35
C LEU A 811 -5.09 -38.82 -10.07
N GLU A 812 -4.17 -39.77 -10.22
CA GLU A 812 -4.37 -41.18 -9.85
C GLU A 812 -4.68 -41.39 -8.37
N ALA A 813 -3.95 -40.70 -7.49
CA ALA A 813 -4.18 -40.76 -6.06
C ALA A 813 -5.53 -40.18 -5.62
N ARG A 814 -6.14 -39.31 -6.44
CA ARG A 814 -7.46 -38.69 -6.17
C ARG A 814 -8.63 -39.58 -6.67
N ARG A 815 -8.38 -40.39 -7.71
CA ARG A 815 -9.35 -41.39 -8.20
C ARG A 815 -9.48 -42.57 -7.23
#